data_ef553eaa126f7d20e6555b6d3d540c9b
#
_entry.id   ef553eaa126f7d20e6555b6d3d540c9b
#
_cell.length_a   1.000
_cell.length_b   1.000
_cell.length_c   1.000
_cell.angle_alpha   90.00
_cell.angle_beta   90.00
_cell.angle_gamma   90.00
#
_symmetry.space_group_name_H-M   'P 1'
#
loop_
_entity.id
_entity.type
_entity.pdbx_description
1 polymer ?
#
loop_
_entity_poly.entity_id
_entity_poly.type
_entity_poly.pdbx_seq_one_letter_code
_entity_poly.pdbx_strand_id
1 'polypeptide(L)'
;MARGFKLYLGMLLSAILINPTFSAPLNTQPDSQVRLGEYLAHLGDCIACHTAKDGKSMAGGLGLNTPFGVVYSTNITPDVKNGIGRYSFEQFDRAMRKGVAADGHNLYPAMPYPSFAKTSANDMHALYAYLMRGVAPVSQPNKENHMQWPFSMRFGLKFWNMVFLDDTPFKANASKSPNWNRGAYIVQGLGHCGSCHTPRGLAFQEKTMSQDGDNGKDFLTGSTIEAWHAVSLRNQWTAPDIAKFLKAGYNSHATAYGTMTEVVHFSTQNFSDSDLSAMGEYLSTLPPNAETSAIKPKTVVKVQDNDLYKTRGGLGYVQFCATCHQVDGRGMDKFFPPLADNSSVQSKDPTSVIHVVLSGWKSAETKQAKRAFGMPNYSGLSDQELAEIVSFVRTKWGNQGDPVTAKEIKKVREDIALKPNEPSKFVVPRFAAMLTRPNADQLIYGMRLMAETKAMLPDHVGDSLTCNSCHLVGGTVAHASPYVGLSALFPSYAPRAGKIIDFKDRVNGCMRRSMNGKVLEKNSREMLAMVAYMDNMKSDVKPGQPIPGRGIGKISHSVIPDVNNGKQVYKDQCAVCHGDNGEGIKRADGSFVFPPLWGNQSFNIGAGIAKTYTAAAFVKSNMPMSNTMSFPLGQGGLTDQQAVDVAAYFTHMPRPDFPDKVKDWPNGGKPDDSRY
;
A
#
# COMPACT_ATOMS: atom_id res chain seq x y z
N MET A 1 51.27 -95.72 -21.88
CA MET A 1 51.32 -95.27 -23.25
C MET A 1 49.92 -95.45 -23.81
N ALA A 2 49.13 -94.48 -24.05
CA ALA A 2 48.02 -94.34 -24.99
C ALA A 2 47.33 -92.98 -24.74
N ARG A 3 47.36 -92.21 -25.78
CA ARG A 3 46.72 -90.90 -25.85
C ARG A 3 45.24 -91.07 -26.09
N GLY A 4 44.32 -90.47 -25.31
CA GLY A 4 42.89 -90.36 -25.54
C GLY A 4 42.55 -88.94 -25.97
N PHE A 5 41.95 -88.90 -27.21
CA PHE A 5 41.39 -87.68 -27.80
C PHE A 5 39.97 -87.49 -27.27
N LYS A 6 39.68 -86.33 -26.69
CA LYS A 6 38.27 -85.90 -26.38
C LYS A 6 37.87 -84.80 -27.29
N LEU A 7 36.80 -85.09 -28.12
CA LEU A 7 36.03 -84.08 -28.89
C LEU A 7 35.25 -83.17 -27.91
N TYR A 8 35.38 -81.87 -28.10
CA TYR A 8 34.50 -80.92 -27.49
C TYR A 8 33.55 -80.34 -28.57
N LEU A 9 32.28 -80.57 -28.33
CA LEU A 9 31.15 -80.00 -29.12
C LEU A 9 30.91 -78.59 -28.61
N GLY A 10 31.18 -77.58 -29.44
CA GLY A 10 30.92 -76.17 -29.10
C GLY A 10 29.48 -75.77 -29.34
N MET A 11 28.74 -75.43 -28.31
CA MET A 11 27.46 -74.72 -28.41
C MET A 11 27.74 -73.23 -28.55
N LEU A 12 27.36 -72.63 -29.67
CA LEU A 12 27.30 -71.19 -29.89
C LEU A 12 26.05 -70.63 -29.17
N LEU A 13 26.24 -69.99 -28.04
CA LEU A 13 25.22 -69.08 -27.44
C LEU A 13 25.36 -67.71 -28.09
N SER A 14 24.38 -67.32 -28.91
CA SER A 14 24.21 -65.95 -29.41
C SER A 14 23.75 -65.05 -28.26
N ALA A 15 24.64 -64.27 -27.67
CA ALA A 15 24.30 -63.23 -26.71
C ALA A 15 23.68 -62.03 -27.48
N ILE A 16 22.38 -61.84 -27.33
CA ILE A 16 21.70 -60.61 -27.77
C ILE A 16 22.13 -59.49 -26.79
N LEU A 17 23.02 -58.60 -27.24
CA LEU A 17 23.32 -57.34 -26.58
C LEU A 17 22.13 -56.40 -26.68
N ILE A 18 21.34 -56.32 -25.61
CA ILE A 18 20.33 -55.25 -25.44
C ILE A 18 21.14 -54.00 -25.03
N ASN A 19 21.37 -53.12 -25.99
CA ASN A 19 21.84 -51.75 -25.68
C ASN A 19 20.73 -50.98 -24.92
N PRO A 20 20.96 -50.51 -23.67
CA PRO A 20 20.04 -49.59 -23.08
C PRO A 20 20.16 -48.30 -23.86
N THR A 21 19.12 -47.95 -24.60
CA THR A 21 18.91 -46.60 -25.14
C THR A 21 18.77 -45.67 -23.91
N PHE A 22 19.84 -45.02 -23.55
CA PHE A 22 19.78 -43.83 -22.68
C PHE A 22 18.96 -42.77 -23.44
N SER A 23 17.69 -42.67 -23.09
CA SER A 23 16.91 -41.47 -23.43
C SER A 23 17.61 -40.29 -22.76
N ALA A 24 18.21 -39.42 -23.56
CA ALA A 24 18.71 -38.15 -23.09
C ALA A 24 17.58 -37.45 -22.31
N PRO A 25 17.87 -36.81 -21.15
CA PRO A 25 16.86 -36.07 -20.45
C PRO A 25 16.30 -35.02 -21.42
N LEU A 26 14.99 -35.01 -21.61
CA LEU A 26 14.26 -34.00 -22.33
C LEU A 26 14.73 -32.66 -21.78
N ASN A 27 15.28 -31.82 -22.65
CA ASN A 27 15.70 -30.46 -22.31
C ASN A 27 14.45 -29.71 -21.78
N THR A 28 14.35 -29.58 -20.47
CA THR A 28 13.19 -29.01 -19.78
C THR A 28 13.13 -27.48 -19.88
N GLN A 29 14.03 -26.87 -20.67
CA GLN A 29 13.98 -25.43 -20.94
C GLN A 29 12.79 -25.14 -21.86
N PRO A 30 11.86 -24.25 -21.46
CA PRO A 30 10.77 -23.85 -22.33
C PRO A 30 11.30 -23.36 -23.68
N ASP A 31 10.59 -23.71 -24.76
CA ASP A 31 10.81 -23.18 -26.10
C ASP A 31 10.91 -21.63 -26.05
N SER A 32 11.79 -21.04 -26.85
CA SER A 32 11.99 -19.59 -26.90
C SER A 32 10.71 -18.81 -27.18
N GLN A 33 9.82 -19.37 -27.99
CA GLN A 33 8.50 -18.79 -28.27
C GLN A 33 7.59 -18.85 -27.06
N VAL A 34 7.61 -19.90 -26.26
CA VAL A 34 6.82 -20.00 -25.01
C VAL A 34 7.31 -18.98 -23.97
N ARG A 35 8.65 -18.83 -23.81
CA ARG A 35 9.21 -17.81 -22.90
C ARG A 35 8.87 -16.38 -23.34
N LEU A 36 8.96 -16.09 -24.63
CA LEU A 36 8.54 -14.80 -25.15
C LEU A 36 7.04 -14.59 -24.90
N GLY A 37 6.21 -15.59 -25.14
CA GLY A 37 4.77 -15.53 -24.91
C GLY A 37 4.41 -15.30 -23.44
N GLU A 38 5.13 -15.92 -22.50
CA GLU A 38 4.98 -15.67 -21.06
C GLU A 38 5.27 -14.20 -20.72
N TYR A 39 6.37 -13.67 -21.24
CA TYR A 39 6.72 -12.26 -21.06
C TYR A 39 5.64 -11.33 -21.64
N LEU A 40 5.14 -11.63 -22.84
CA LEU A 40 4.07 -10.86 -23.48
C LEU A 40 2.73 -10.97 -22.73
N ALA A 41 2.44 -12.11 -22.10
CA ALA A 41 1.27 -12.26 -21.25
C ALA A 41 1.36 -11.37 -19.99
N HIS A 42 2.57 -11.14 -19.44
CA HIS A 42 2.79 -10.12 -18.44
C HIS A 42 2.61 -8.71 -19.00
N LEU A 43 3.11 -8.41 -20.22
CA LEU A 43 2.88 -7.11 -20.86
C LEU A 43 1.38 -6.82 -21.04
N GLY A 44 0.60 -7.85 -21.35
CA GLY A 44 -0.85 -7.76 -21.56
C GLY A 44 -1.69 -7.88 -20.30
N ASP A 45 -1.07 -8.04 -19.14
CA ASP A 45 -1.74 -8.22 -17.83
C ASP A 45 -2.86 -9.29 -17.84
N CYS A 46 -2.67 -10.35 -18.62
CA CYS A 46 -3.70 -11.35 -18.85
C CYS A 46 -4.17 -12.01 -17.55
N ILE A 47 -3.25 -12.25 -16.62
CA ILE A 47 -3.52 -12.93 -15.35
C ILE A 47 -4.44 -12.12 -14.44
N ALA A 48 -4.33 -10.80 -14.42
CA ALA A 48 -5.13 -9.94 -13.54
C ALA A 48 -6.63 -10.05 -13.84
N CYS A 49 -6.99 -10.08 -15.14
CA CYS A 49 -8.37 -10.23 -15.55
C CYS A 49 -8.82 -11.70 -15.58
N HIS A 50 -7.98 -12.61 -16.08
CA HIS A 50 -8.36 -14.01 -16.27
C HIS A 50 -8.13 -14.92 -15.05
N THR A 51 -8.03 -14.33 -13.84
CA THR A 51 -7.96 -15.06 -12.57
C THR A 51 -8.95 -14.47 -11.59
N ALA A 52 -9.94 -15.24 -11.17
CA ALA A 52 -10.86 -14.80 -10.12
C ALA A 52 -10.12 -14.66 -8.77
N LYS A 53 -10.64 -13.84 -7.86
CA LYS A 53 -10.13 -13.76 -6.48
C LYS A 53 -10.16 -15.16 -5.87
N ASP A 54 -9.03 -15.62 -5.36
CA ASP A 54 -8.83 -16.97 -4.82
C ASP A 54 -9.07 -18.11 -5.86
N GLY A 55 -9.12 -17.77 -7.15
CA GLY A 55 -9.31 -18.71 -8.26
C GLY A 55 -8.00 -19.30 -8.78
N LYS A 56 -8.12 -20.25 -9.71
CA LYS A 56 -6.97 -20.82 -10.41
C LYS A 56 -6.49 -19.87 -11.50
N SER A 57 -5.18 -19.75 -11.64
CA SER A 57 -4.53 -18.87 -12.62
C SER A 57 -5.05 -19.11 -14.03
N MET A 58 -5.36 -18.04 -14.76
CA MET A 58 -5.85 -18.01 -16.14
C MET A 58 -7.19 -18.75 -16.38
N ALA A 59 -7.87 -19.22 -15.31
CA ALA A 59 -9.12 -19.98 -15.44
C ALA A 59 -10.37 -19.09 -15.51
N GLY A 60 -10.21 -17.77 -15.54
CA GLY A 60 -11.31 -16.80 -15.64
C GLY A 60 -12.17 -16.69 -14.39
N GLY A 61 -13.37 -16.14 -14.57
CA GLY A 61 -14.39 -16.03 -13.53
C GLY A 61 -14.35 -14.74 -12.72
N LEU A 62 -13.44 -13.79 -13.02
CA LEU A 62 -13.45 -12.45 -12.45
C LEU A 62 -14.60 -11.63 -13.07
N GLY A 63 -15.45 -11.03 -12.24
CA GLY A 63 -16.50 -10.11 -12.68
C GLY A 63 -15.94 -8.70 -12.87
N LEU A 64 -16.06 -8.17 -14.08
CA LEU A 64 -15.70 -6.80 -14.45
C LEU A 64 -16.98 -5.98 -14.49
N ASN A 65 -17.09 -5.01 -13.60
CA ASN A 65 -18.25 -4.11 -13.55
C ASN A 65 -18.16 -3.10 -14.70
N THR A 66 -19.26 -2.92 -15.40
CA THR A 66 -19.39 -1.91 -16.46
C THR A 66 -20.66 -1.10 -16.23
N PRO A 67 -20.80 0.10 -16.82
CA PRO A 67 -22.07 0.83 -16.75
C PRO A 67 -23.27 0.07 -17.32
N PHE A 68 -23.03 -1.03 -18.04
CA PHE A 68 -24.03 -1.81 -18.76
C PHE A 68 -24.32 -3.16 -18.10
N GLY A 69 -23.63 -3.49 -17.01
CA GLY A 69 -23.72 -4.78 -16.31
C GLY A 69 -22.36 -5.41 -16.04
N VAL A 70 -22.36 -6.68 -15.65
CA VAL A 70 -21.13 -7.41 -15.29
C VAL A 70 -20.71 -8.35 -16.41
N VAL A 71 -19.47 -8.20 -16.87
CA VAL A 71 -18.80 -9.12 -17.79
C VAL A 71 -17.86 -10.02 -17.00
N TYR A 72 -18.01 -11.34 -17.14
CA TYR A 72 -17.07 -12.28 -16.52
C TYR A 72 -15.96 -12.66 -17.48
N SER A 73 -14.72 -12.61 -17.00
CA SER A 73 -13.57 -13.09 -17.74
C SER A 73 -13.65 -14.60 -17.99
N THR A 74 -13.19 -15.02 -19.16
CA THR A 74 -13.25 -16.42 -19.58
C THR A 74 -12.01 -17.19 -19.18
N ASN A 75 -12.12 -18.52 -19.12
CA ASN A 75 -11.01 -19.45 -19.00
C ASN A 75 -10.17 -19.41 -20.28
N ILE A 76 -8.91 -18.97 -20.18
CA ILE A 76 -7.94 -18.91 -21.30
C ILE A 76 -6.84 -19.95 -21.16
N THR A 77 -7.01 -20.96 -20.29
CA THR A 77 -6.11 -22.12 -20.23
C THR A 77 -6.35 -23.05 -21.43
N PRO A 78 -5.39 -23.94 -21.78
CA PRO A 78 -5.54 -24.88 -22.89
C PRO A 78 -6.46 -26.07 -22.55
N ASP A 79 -7.43 -25.88 -21.65
CA ASP A 79 -8.49 -26.86 -21.43
C ASP A 79 -9.38 -26.97 -22.64
N VAL A 80 -9.58 -28.21 -23.16
CA VAL A 80 -10.30 -28.46 -24.40
C VAL A 80 -11.81 -28.31 -24.30
N LYS A 81 -12.35 -28.30 -23.05
CA LYS A 81 -13.80 -28.22 -22.80
C LYS A 81 -14.24 -26.82 -22.42
N ASN A 82 -13.52 -26.18 -21.54
CA ASN A 82 -13.93 -24.93 -20.89
C ASN A 82 -13.02 -23.74 -21.23
N GLY A 83 -11.80 -24.00 -21.75
CA GLY A 83 -10.80 -23.01 -22.12
C GLY A 83 -10.65 -22.84 -23.64
N ILE A 84 -9.45 -22.43 -24.04
CA ILE A 84 -9.12 -22.17 -25.45
C ILE A 84 -8.38 -23.34 -26.12
N GLY A 85 -8.32 -24.53 -25.52
CA GLY A 85 -7.53 -25.66 -26.00
C GLY A 85 -7.92 -26.19 -27.39
N ARG A 86 -9.07 -25.76 -27.93
CA ARG A 86 -9.51 -26.08 -29.31
C ARG A 86 -9.31 -24.93 -30.30
N TYR A 87 -8.82 -23.78 -29.86
CA TYR A 87 -8.61 -22.64 -30.77
C TYR A 87 -7.46 -22.94 -31.73
N SER A 88 -7.69 -22.73 -33.03
CA SER A 88 -6.57 -22.56 -33.96
C SER A 88 -5.90 -21.21 -33.74
N PHE A 89 -4.69 -21.03 -34.29
CA PHE A 89 -4.01 -19.73 -34.21
C PHE A 89 -4.88 -18.61 -34.83
N GLU A 90 -5.53 -18.87 -35.96
CA GLU A 90 -6.38 -17.89 -36.66
C GLU A 90 -7.62 -17.52 -35.83
N GLN A 91 -8.18 -18.46 -35.07
CA GLN A 91 -9.29 -18.19 -34.17
C GLN A 91 -8.83 -17.37 -32.95
N PHE A 92 -7.65 -17.68 -32.43
CA PHE A 92 -7.03 -16.92 -31.34
C PHE A 92 -6.70 -15.50 -31.79
N ASP A 93 -6.01 -15.32 -32.93
CA ASP A 93 -5.65 -14.01 -33.48
C ASP A 93 -6.90 -13.16 -33.75
N ARG A 94 -7.95 -13.76 -34.29
CA ARG A 94 -9.24 -13.08 -34.49
C ARG A 94 -9.89 -12.65 -33.17
N ALA A 95 -9.85 -13.48 -32.15
CA ALA A 95 -10.37 -13.11 -30.84
C ALA A 95 -9.59 -11.96 -30.23
N MET A 96 -8.25 -12.00 -30.30
CA MET A 96 -7.35 -11.00 -29.78
C MET A 96 -7.39 -9.64 -30.50
N ARG A 97 -7.56 -9.66 -31.85
CA ARG A 97 -7.51 -8.42 -32.65
C ARG A 97 -8.87 -7.85 -32.98
N LYS A 98 -9.86 -8.73 -33.17
CA LYS A 98 -11.19 -8.35 -33.69
C LYS A 98 -12.31 -8.56 -32.70
N GLY A 99 -12.00 -9.09 -31.50
CA GLY A 99 -13.00 -9.38 -30.49
C GLY A 99 -14.05 -10.39 -30.96
N VAL A 100 -13.67 -11.41 -31.74
CA VAL A 100 -14.57 -12.45 -32.24
C VAL A 100 -14.09 -13.84 -31.81
N ALA A 101 -14.84 -14.49 -30.93
CA ALA A 101 -14.54 -15.81 -30.39
C ALA A 101 -14.53 -16.91 -31.48
N ALA A 102 -14.06 -18.14 -31.15
CA ALA A 102 -13.95 -19.25 -32.11
C ALA A 102 -15.29 -19.66 -32.70
N ASP A 103 -16.37 -19.62 -31.92
CA ASP A 103 -17.75 -19.90 -32.35
C ASP A 103 -18.42 -18.73 -33.12
N GLY A 104 -17.73 -17.62 -33.32
CA GLY A 104 -18.19 -16.46 -34.08
C GLY A 104 -18.93 -15.39 -33.28
N HIS A 105 -19.17 -15.57 -31.97
CA HIS A 105 -19.78 -14.50 -31.18
C HIS A 105 -18.81 -13.33 -30.89
N ASN A 106 -19.35 -12.11 -30.79
CA ASN A 106 -18.55 -10.93 -30.46
C ASN A 106 -18.25 -10.87 -28.95
N LEU A 107 -17.00 -10.51 -28.62
CA LEU A 107 -16.54 -10.26 -27.26
C LEU A 107 -16.91 -8.84 -26.86
N TYR A 108 -17.16 -8.62 -25.57
CA TYR A 108 -17.29 -7.26 -25.02
C TYR A 108 -15.93 -6.56 -24.98
N PRO A 109 -15.85 -5.25 -25.31
CA PRO A 109 -14.60 -4.49 -25.28
C PRO A 109 -14.08 -4.20 -23.85
N ALA A 110 -14.64 -4.87 -22.84
CA ALA A 110 -14.00 -5.04 -21.54
C ALA A 110 -12.68 -5.82 -21.65
N MET A 111 -12.57 -6.76 -22.60
CA MET A 111 -11.30 -7.25 -23.12
C MET A 111 -10.74 -6.20 -24.09
N PRO A 112 -9.55 -5.62 -23.86
CA PRO A 112 -9.05 -4.48 -24.65
C PRO A 112 -8.50 -4.91 -26.02
N TYR A 113 -9.28 -5.68 -26.80
CA TYR A 113 -8.88 -6.13 -28.13
C TYR A 113 -8.58 -4.98 -29.13
N PRO A 114 -9.14 -3.77 -29.00
CA PRO A 114 -8.69 -2.64 -29.84
C PRO A 114 -7.21 -2.28 -29.62
N SER A 115 -6.70 -2.38 -28.39
CA SER A 115 -5.27 -2.23 -28.09
C SER A 115 -4.47 -3.45 -28.54
N PHE A 116 -4.97 -4.66 -28.31
CA PHE A 116 -4.30 -5.90 -28.73
C PHE A 116 -4.18 -6.03 -30.24
N ALA A 117 -5.05 -5.38 -31.02
CA ALA A 117 -4.93 -5.27 -32.47
C ALA A 117 -3.58 -4.66 -32.92
N LYS A 118 -2.94 -3.83 -32.10
CA LYS A 118 -1.63 -3.21 -32.39
C LYS A 118 -0.45 -4.18 -32.25
N THR A 119 -0.66 -5.40 -31.70
CA THR A 119 0.40 -6.40 -31.47
C THR A 119 0.96 -6.92 -32.81
N SER A 120 2.26 -7.16 -32.88
CA SER A 120 2.91 -7.75 -34.06
C SER A 120 2.44 -9.21 -34.27
N ALA A 121 2.55 -9.73 -35.52
CA ALA A 121 2.23 -11.12 -35.78
C ALA A 121 3.14 -12.10 -35.04
N ASN A 122 4.42 -11.80 -34.92
CA ASN A 122 5.36 -12.65 -34.18
C ASN A 122 5.00 -12.73 -32.68
N ASP A 123 4.67 -11.57 -32.06
CA ASP A 123 4.28 -11.54 -30.66
C ASP A 123 2.95 -12.27 -30.42
N MET A 124 2.01 -12.20 -31.38
CA MET A 124 0.75 -12.93 -31.29
C MET A 124 0.96 -14.44 -31.35
N HIS A 125 1.88 -14.93 -32.22
CA HIS A 125 2.28 -16.34 -32.27
C HIS A 125 2.93 -16.80 -30.95
N ALA A 126 3.77 -15.96 -30.34
CA ALA A 126 4.40 -16.28 -29.07
C ALA A 126 3.37 -16.34 -27.93
N LEU A 127 2.42 -15.41 -27.87
CA LEU A 127 1.31 -15.44 -26.89
C LEU A 127 0.48 -16.72 -27.02
N TYR A 128 0.11 -17.09 -28.25
CA TYR A 128 -0.61 -18.35 -28.53
C TYR A 128 0.21 -19.56 -28.07
N ALA A 129 1.51 -19.60 -28.38
CA ALA A 129 2.39 -20.68 -27.97
C ALA A 129 2.45 -20.82 -26.45
N TYR A 130 2.54 -19.71 -25.71
CA TYR A 130 2.52 -19.74 -24.27
C TYR A 130 1.20 -20.23 -23.68
N LEU A 131 0.08 -19.68 -24.13
CA LEU A 131 -1.25 -20.07 -23.61
C LEU A 131 -1.58 -21.53 -23.91
N MET A 132 -1.11 -22.07 -25.06
CA MET A 132 -1.38 -23.45 -25.45
C MET A 132 -0.41 -24.48 -24.86
N ARG A 133 0.85 -24.06 -24.52
CA ARG A 133 1.91 -25.00 -24.12
C ARG A 133 2.60 -24.63 -22.79
N GLY A 134 2.53 -23.36 -22.37
CA GLY A 134 3.15 -22.86 -21.14
C GLY A 134 2.20 -22.80 -19.95
N VAL A 135 0.89 -22.78 -20.19
CA VAL A 135 -0.15 -22.71 -19.16
C VAL A 135 -0.73 -24.10 -18.90
N ALA A 136 -0.91 -24.45 -17.62
CA ALA A 136 -1.56 -25.72 -17.27
C ALA A 136 -3.07 -25.66 -17.55
N PRO A 137 -3.67 -26.72 -18.14
CA PRO A 137 -5.12 -26.76 -18.38
C PRO A 137 -5.90 -26.80 -17.05
N VAL A 138 -6.97 -26.02 -16.99
CA VAL A 138 -7.87 -25.97 -15.82
C VAL A 138 -9.30 -26.20 -16.28
N SER A 139 -9.93 -27.29 -15.85
CA SER A 139 -11.33 -27.57 -16.15
C SER A 139 -12.26 -26.76 -15.24
N GLN A 140 -12.50 -25.51 -15.66
CA GLN A 140 -13.41 -24.56 -14.96
C GLN A 140 -14.37 -23.96 -16.00
N PRO A 141 -15.70 -24.17 -15.85
CA PRO A 141 -16.69 -23.56 -16.73
C PRO A 141 -16.68 -22.03 -16.66
N ASN A 142 -16.93 -21.39 -17.79
CA ASN A 142 -17.10 -19.94 -17.85
C ASN A 142 -18.42 -19.52 -17.19
N LYS A 143 -18.41 -18.39 -16.50
CA LYS A 143 -19.63 -17.77 -15.95
C LYS A 143 -20.38 -17.02 -17.05
N GLU A 144 -21.69 -16.97 -16.94
CA GLU A 144 -22.53 -16.14 -17.81
C GLU A 144 -22.42 -14.67 -17.45
N ASN A 145 -22.42 -13.81 -18.48
CA ASN A 145 -22.39 -12.37 -18.28
C ASN A 145 -23.76 -11.83 -17.83
N HIS A 146 -23.76 -10.89 -16.90
CA HIS A 146 -24.98 -10.25 -16.41
C HIS A 146 -25.11 -8.84 -17.01
N MET A 147 -25.42 -8.78 -18.32
CA MET A 147 -25.58 -7.52 -19.05
C MET A 147 -27.04 -7.08 -19.09
N GLN A 148 -27.27 -5.77 -18.88
CA GLN A 148 -28.60 -5.17 -18.97
C GLN A 148 -29.08 -5.15 -20.44
N TRP A 149 -30.39 -5.32 -20.65
CA TRP A 149 -30.98 -5.09 -21.99
C TRP A 149 -30.90 -3.58 -22.33
N PRO A 150 -30.54 -3.19 -23.58
CA PRO A 150 -30.26 -4.01 -24.78
C PRO A 150 -28.79 -4.47 -24.91
N PHE A 151 -27.90 -4.15 -23.99
CA PHE A 151 -26.46 -4.45 -24.08
C PHE A 151 -26.13 -5.97 -23.98
N SER A 152 -27.09 -6.78 -23.55
CA SER A 152 -26.98 -8.25 -23.62
C SER A 152 -27.00 -8.80 -25.06
N MET A 153 -27.48 -7.99 -26.02
CA MET A 153 -27.56 -8.37 -27.44
C MET A 153 -26.20 -8.21 -28.16
N ARG A 154 -25.38 -9.26 -28.16
CA ARG A 154 -24.00 -9.23 -28.69
C ARG A 154 -23.87 -8.86 -30.17
N PHE A 155 -24.92 -8.98 -30.98
CA PHE A 155 -24.87 -8.55 -32.38
C PHE A 155 -24.61 -7.04 -32.51
N GLY A 156 -25.01 -6.23 -31.56
CA GLY A 156 -24.72 -4.80 -31.52
C GLY A 156 -23.23 -4.47 -31.49
N LEU A 157 -22.42 -5.38 -30.94
CA LEU A 157 -20.96 -5.21 -30.90
C LEU A 157 -20.32 -5.32 -32.31
N LYS A 158 -20.98 -5.96 -33.29
CA LYS A 158 -20.52 -5.95 -34.69
C LYS A 158 -20.56 -4.53 -35.27
N PHE A 159 -21.61 -3.75 -34.95
CA PHE A 159 -21.72 -2.35 -35.37
C PHE A 159 -20.73 -1.48 -34.61
N TRP A 160 -20.58 -1.75 -33.32
CA TRP A 160 -19.57 -1.05 -32.50
C TRP A 160 -18.16 -1.24 -33.08
N ASN A 161 -17.78 -2.49 -33.43
CA ASN A 161 -16.50 -2.80 -34.07
C ASN A 161 -16.34 -2.08 -35.41
N MET A 162 -17.38 -2.07 -36.24
CA MET A 162 -17.33 -1.40 -37.55
C MET A 162 -17.05 0.11 -37.44
N VAL A 163 -17.48 0.76 -36.34
CA VAL A 163 -17.31 2.20 -36.15
C VAL A 163 -16.03 2.53 -35.38
N PHE A 164 -15.65 1.73 -34.38
CA PHE A 164 -14.64 2.10 -33.39
C PHE A 164 -13.39 1.22 -33.39
N LEU A 165 -13.40 0.06 -34.03
CA LEU A 165 -12.23 -0.81 -34.05
C LEU A 165 -11.30 -0.42 -35.22
N ASP A 166 -10.07 -0.04 -34.87
CA ASP A 166 -8.94 0.00 -35.80
C ASP A 166 -8.05 -1.24 -35.55
N ASP A 167 -8.17 -2.25 -36.40
CA ASP A 167 -7.42 -3.50 -36.30
C ASP A 167 -6.04 -3.44 -36.98
N THR A 168 -5.57 -2.23 -37.33
CA THR A 168 -4.27 -2.01 -37.95
C THR A 168 -3.15 -2.23 -36.93
N PRO A 169 -2.16 -3.11 -37.21
CA PRO A 169 -0.98 -3.28 -36.35
C PRO A 169 -0.20 -1.98 -36.16
N PHE A 170 0.53 -1.89 -35.03
CA PHE A 170 1.39 -0.75 -34.73
C PHE A 170 2.39 -0.49 -35.87
N LYS A 171 2.54 0.76 -36.23
CA LYS A 171 3.54 1.22 -37.19
C LYS A 171 4.56 2.11 -36.50
N ALA A 172 5.85 1.74 -36.61
CA ALA A 172 6.93 2.52 -36.06
C ALA A 172 7.04 3.89 -36.73
N ASN A 173 7.27 4.92 -35.96
CA ASN A 173 7.55 6.27 -36.45
C ASN A 173 9.04 6.39 -36.78
N ALA A 174 9.37 6.52 -38.07
CA ALA A 174 10.74 6.58 -38.54
C ALA A 174 11.52 7.82 -38.05
N SER A 175 10.84 8.86 -37.58
CA SER A 175 11.47 10.06 -37.00
C SER A 175 11.85 9.93 -35.53
N LYS A 176 11.49 8.81 -34.87
CA LYS A 176 11.72 8.56 -33.45
C LYS A 176 12.75 7.45 -33.23
N SER A 177 13.35 7.44 -32.04
CA SER A 177 14.29 6.38 -31.67
C SER A 177 13.65 5.00 -31.68
N PRO A 178 14.41 3.91 -31.86
CA PRO A 178 13.90 2.55 -31.66
C PRO A 178 13.32 2.33 -30.26
N ASN A 179 13.93 2.93 -29.24
CA ASN A 179 13.48 2.84 -27.86
C ASN A 179 12.12 3.54 -27.67
N TRP A 180 11.97 4.74 -28.21
CA TRP A 180 10.68 5.46 -28.22
C TRP A 180 9.57 4.62 -28.90
N ASN A 181 9.88 4.05 -30.07
CA ASN A 181 8.94 3.22 -30.81
C ASN A 181 8.56 1.95 -30.02
N ARG A 182 9.51 1.35 -29.30
CA ARG A 182 9.23 0.21 -28.42
C ARG A 182 8.29 0.61 -27.29
N GLY A 183 8.52 1.77 -26.65
CA GLY A 183 7.64 2.31 -25.62
C GLY A 183 6.23 2.57 -26.14
N ALA A 184 6.11 3.21 -27.32
CA ALA A 184 4.83 3.46 -27.97
C ALA A 184 4.08 2.15 -28.28
N TYR A 185 4.78 1.15 -28.83
CA TYR A 185 4.24 -0.18 -29.13
C TYR A 185 3.64 -0.86 -27.88
N ILE A 186 4.36 -0.81 -26.75
CA ILE A 186 3.87 -1.40 -25.50
C ILE A 186 2.65 -0.65 -24.98
N VAL A 187 2.74 0.68 -24.86
CA VAL A 187 1.71 1.53 -24.25
C VAL A 187 0.40 1.53 -25.05
N GLN A 188 0.48 1.57 -26.38
CA GLN A 188 -0.69 1.55 -27.27
C GLN A 188 -1.22 0.14 -27.53
N GLY A 189 -0.35 -0.87 -27.45
CA GLY A 189 -0.64 -2.28 -27.70
C GLY A 189 -0.95 -3.08 -26.46
N LEU A 190 -0.16 -4.12 -26.18
CA LEU A 190 -0.42 -5.06 -25.09
C LEU A 190 -0.53 -4.41 -23.70
N GLY A 191 0.20 -3.33 -23.42
CA GLY A 191 0.10 -2.62 -22.17
C GLY A 191 -1.23 -1.88 -21.95
N HIS A 192 -2.02 -1.69 -23.00
CA HIS A 192 -3.39 -1.11 -23.03
C HIS A 192 -3.63 0.04 -22.03
N CYS A 193 -2.61 0.90 -21.81
CA CYS A 193 -2.67 1.99 -20.84
C CYS A 193 -3.84 2.95 -21.11
N GLY A 194 -4.21 3.13 -22.39
CA GLY A 194 -5.36 3.91 -22.83
C GLY A 194 -6.68 3.44 -22.21
N SER A 195 -6.82 2.15 -21.94
CA SER A 195 -8.06 1.58 -21.38
C SER A 195 -8.50 2.22 -20.07
N CYS A 196 -7.55 2.73 -19.27
CA CYS A 196 -7.84 3.46 -18.04
C CYS A 196 -7.48 4.96 -18.15
N HIS A 197 -6.44 5.31 -18.91
CA HIS A 197 -5.88 6.65 -18.92
C HIS A 197 -6.33 7.53 -20.10
N THR A 198 -7.16 7.02 -21.03
CA THR A 198 -7.76 7.81 -22.12
C THR A 198 -9.25 8.01 -21.88
N PRO A 199 -9.80 9.24 -22.05
CA PRO A 199 -11.23 9.51 -21.87
C PRO A 199 -12.09 8.62 -22.75
N ARG A 200 -13.29 8.29 -22.26
CA ARG A 200 -14.29 7.50 -22.99
C ARG A 200 -15.23 8.39 -23.80
N GLY A 201 -15.65 7.86 -24.97
CA GLY A 201 -16.72 8.44 -25.77
C GLY A 201 -18.10 7.95 -25.36
N LEU A 202 -19.12 8.36 -26.10
CA LEU A 202 -20.53 8.05 -25.80
C LEU A 202 -20.87 6.56 -25.85
N ALA A 203 -20.18 5.78 -26.70
CA ALA A 203 -20.32 4.34 -26.77
C ALA A 203 -19.32 3.59 -25.89
N PHE A 204 -18.75 4.27 -24.90
CA PHE A 204 -17.75 3.77 -23.95
C PHE A 204 -16.44 3.31 -24.59
N GLN A 205 -16.20 3.64 -25.86
CA GLN A 205 -14.92 3.46 -26.53
C GLN A 205 -13.87 4.43 -25.98
N GLU A 206 -12.58 4.10 -26.09
CA GLU A 206 -11.51 5.09 -25.94
C GLU A 206 -11.65 6.15 -27.03
N LYS A 207 -11.53 7.45 -26.68
CA LYS A 207 -11.66 8.53 -27.67
C LYS A 207 -10.60 8.44 -28.77
N THR A 208 -9.44 7.90 -28.44
CA THR A 208 -8.35 7.67 -29.36
C THR A 208 -7.43 6.55 -28.86
N MET A 209 -6.75 5.88 -29.77
CA MET A 209 -5.84 4.76 -29.49
C MET A 209 -4.36 5.15 -29.53
N SER A 210 -4.05 6.37 -29.96
CA SER A 210 -2.67 6.87 -30.05
C SER A 210 -2.62 8.40 -29.93
N GLN A 211 -1.41 8.97 -29.84
CA GLN A 211 -1.17 10.39 -29.87
C GLN A 211 -1.29 11.02 -31.27
N ASP A 212 -1.51 10.19 -32.30
CA ASP A 212 -1.57 10.63 -33.69
C ASP A 212 -3.00 10.99 -34.12
N GLY A 213 -3.13 11.79 -35.18
CA GLY A 213 -4.41 12.23 -35.72
C GLY A 213 -5.09 13.35 -34.93
N ASP A 214 -6.26 13.74 -35.40
CA ASP A 214 -7.01 14.91 -34.88
C ASP A 214 -7.40 14.80 -33.39
N ASN A 215 -7.70 13.59 -32.94
CA ASN A 215 -8.06 13.31 -31.56
C ASN A 215 -6.87 12.89 -30.68
N GLY A 216 -5.64 12.84 -31.24
CA GLY A 216 -4.46 12.42 -30.51
C GLY A 216 -4.14 13.25 -29.25
N LYS A 217 -4.68 14.47 -29.17
CA LYS A 217 -4.63 15.31 -27.97
C LYS A 217 -5.35 14.72 -26.76
N ASP A 218 -6.33 13.84 -26.96
CA ASP A 218 -7.09 13.19 -25.88
C ASP A 218 -6.42 11.90 -25.38
N PHE A 219 -5.39 11.39 -26.09
CA PHE A 219 -4.70 10.16 -25.72
C PHE A 219 -3.96 10.31 -24.39
N LEU A 220 -4.24 9.42 -23.44
CA LEU A 220 -3.64 9.35 -22.11
C LEU A 220 -3.79 10.64 -21.27
N THR A 221 -4.89 11.35 -21.41
CA THR A 221 -5.16 12.60 -20.68
C THR A 221 -5.89 12.39 -19.35
N GLY A 222 -6.11 11.14 -18.94
CA GLY A 222 -6.85 10.78 -17.74
C GLY A 222 -8.30 10.40 -18.01
N SER A 223 -8.86 9.56 -17.16
CA SER A 223 -10.27 9.13 -17.22
C SER A 223 -10.72 8.56 -15.87
N THR A 224 -12.03 8.56 -15.61
CA THR A 224 -12.60 7.97 -14.39
C THR A 224 -13.35 6.70 -14.71
N ILE A 225 -12.95 5.58 -14.09
CA ILE A 225 -13.53 4.25 -14.26
C ILE A 225 -13.72 3.63 -12.87
N GLU A 226 -14.90 3.06 -12.59
CA GLU A 226 -15.22 2.38 -11.31
C GLU A 226 -14.90 3.23 -10.06
N ALA A 227 -15.23 4.51 -10.10
CA ALA A 227 -14.91 5.49 -9.06
C ALA A 227 -13.39 5.65 -8.75
N TRP A 228 -12.53 5.30 -9.72
CA TRP A 228 -11.11 5.63 -9.74
C TRP A 228 -10.80 6.58 -10.89
N HIS A 229 -10.19 7.71 -10.58
CA HIS A 229 -9.68 8.63 -11.60
C HIS A 229 -8.21 8.27 -11.92
N ALA A 230 -7.99 7.71 -13.10
CA ALA A 230 -6.66 7.48 -13.64
C ALA A 230 -6.12 8.80 -14.20
N VAL A 231 -5.02 9.28 -13.64
CA VAL A 231 -4.42 10.59 -14.00
C VAL A 231 -3.88 10.61 -15.42
N SER A 232 -3.63 11.81 -15.97
CA SER A 232 -2.91 11.97 -17.24
C SER A 232 -1.49 11.38 -17.15
N LEU A 233 -1.08 10.63 -18.18
CA LEU A 233 0.29 10.10 -18.30
C LEU A 233 1.20 10.96 -19.19
N ARG A 234 0.71 12.09 -19.69
CA ARG A 234 1.39 12.92 -20.66
C ARG A 234 2.43 13.83 -20.00
N ASN A 235 3.71 13.52 -20.17
CA ASN A 235 4.84 14.33 -19.64
C ASN A 235 4.68 14.71 -18.16
N GLN A 236 4.21 13.73 -17.36
CA GLN A 236 3.94 13.94 -15.94
C GLN A 236 5.22 13.86 -15.11
N TRP A 237 6.08 12.89 -15.41
CA TRP A 237 7.32 12.59 -14.69
C TRP A 237 8.47 12.38 -15.67
N THR A 238 9.70 12.33 -15.15
CA THR A 238 10.87 11.95 -15.92
C THR A 238 10.81 10.47 -16.34
N ALA A 239 11.51 10.10 -17.40
CA ALA A 239 11.56 8.70 -17.85
C ALA A 239 12.05 7.73 -16.75
N PRO A 240 13.09 8.04 -15.95
CA PRO A 240 13.50 7.21 -14.82
C PRO A 240 12.43 7.08 -13.72
N ASP A 241 11.69 8.15 -13.41
CA ASP A 241 10.63 8.11 -12.39
C ASP A 241 9.46 7.24 -12.84
N ILE A 242 9.10 7.29 -14.13
CA ILE A 242 8.08 6.41 -14.72
C ILE A 242 8.53 4.95 -14.63
N ALA A 243 9.76 4.65 -15.05
CA ALA A 243 10.30 3.29 -15.00
C ALA A 243 10.34 2.75 -13.56
N LYS A 244 10.78 3.56 -12.58
CA LYS A 244 10.79 3.20 -11.17
C LYS A 244 9.38 2.92 -10.64
N PHE A 245 8.41 3.79 -10.96
CA PHE A 245 7.02 3.60 -10.51
C PHE A 245 6.42 2.31 -11.06
N LEU A 246 6.58 2.04 -12.34
CA LEU A 246 6.08 0.82 -12.98
C LEU A 246 6.77 -0.45 -12.43
N LYS A 247 8.07 -0.37 -12.10
CA LYS A 247 8.83 -1.51 -11.56
C LYS A 247 8.53 -1.82 -10.11
N ALA A 248 8.47 -0.79 -9.29
CA ALA A 248 8.44 -0.92 -7.82
C ALA A 248 7.09 -0.60 -7.18
N GLY A 249 6.17 0.06 -7.92
CA GLY A 249 4.90 0.55 -7.40
C GLY A 249 5.00 1.87 -6.65
N TYR A 250 6.17 2.52 -6.65
CA TYR A 250 6.38 3.83 -6.03
C TYR A 250 7.54 4.58 -6.70
N ASN A 251 7.53 5.90 -6.56
CA ASN A 251 8.65 6.79 -6.84
C ASN A 251 8.66 7.97 -5.86
N SER A 252 9.43 9.02 -6.13
CA SER A 252 9.48 10.23 -5.29
C SER A 252 8.19 11.08 -5.32
N HIS A 253 7.26 10.80 -6.23
CA HIS A 253 6.03 11.57 -6.45
C HIS A 253 4.76 10.85 -6.00
N ALA A 254 4.74 9.50 -6.05
CA ALA A 254 3.52 8.74 -5.79
C ALA A 254 3.81 7.28 -5.40
N THR A 255 2.79 6.63 -4.86
CA THR A 255 2.71 5.16 -4.70
C THR A 255 1.44 4.67 -5.42
N ALA A 256 1.53 3.51 -6.07
CA ALA A 256 0.40 2.87 -6.72
C ALA A 256 -0.70 2.54 -5.71
N TYR A 257 -1.94 2.83 -6.05
CA TYR A 257 -3.14 2.52 -5.30
C TYR A 257 -4.31 2.24 -6.25
N GLY A 258 -5.43 1.74 -5.74
CA GLY A 258 -6.54 1.31 -6.58
C GLY A 258 -6.11 0.19 -7.52
N THR A 259 -6.76 0.09 -8.66
CA THR A 259 -6.46 -0.94 -9.68
C THR A 259 -5.03 -0.89 -10.19
N MET A 260 -4.34 0.27 -10.09
CA MET A 260 -2.93 0.37 -10.49
C MET A 260 -2.00 -0.52 -9.63
N THR A 261 -2.38 -0.90 -8.41
CA THR A 261 -1.61 -1.87 -7.61
C THR A 261 -1.59 -3.26 -8.23
N GLU A 262 -2.69 -3.68 -8.85
CA GLU A 262 -2.80 -4.97 -9.55
C GLU A 262 -1.97 -4.95 -10.83
N VAL A 263 -2.04 -3.85 -11.61
CA VAL A 263 -1.21 -3.66 -12.80
C VAL A 263 0.29 -3.75 -12.45
N VAL A 264 0.72 -3.12 -11.36
CA VAL A 264 2.12 -3.22 -10.92
C VAL A 264 2.43 -4.65 -10.45
N HIS A 265 1.57 -5.24 -9.63
CA HIS A 265 1.81 -6.56 -9.03
C HIS A 265 1.86 -7.69 -10.06
N PHE A 266 0.90 -7.76 -10.97
CA PHE A 266 0.81 -8.85 -11.92
C PHE A 266 1.58 -8.61 -13.22
N SER A 267 1.71 -7.36 -13.64
CA SER A 267 2.23 -6.98 -14.94
C SER A 267 3.59 -6.25 -14.84
N THR A 268 3.61 -4.96 -14.58
CA THR A 268 4.76 -4.10 -14.88
C THR A 268 6.02 -4.40 -14.06
N GLN A 269 5.93 -4.95 -12.86
CA GLN A 269 7.11 -5.39 -12.11
C GLN A 269 7.93 -6.47 -12.84
N ASN A 270 7.29 -7.21 -13.76
CA ASN A 270 7.90 -8.28 -14.54
C ASN A 270 8.53 -7.81 -15.86
N PHE A 271 8.35 -6.52 -16.22
CA PHE A 271 8.93 -5.96 -17.42
C PHE A 271 10.45 -5.85 -17.32
N SER A 272 11.12 -6.00 -18.44
CA SER A 272 12.55 -5.76 -18.56
C SER A 272 12.85 -4.28 -18.30
N ASP A 273 14.04 -3.98 -17.79
CA ASP A 273 14.46 -2.60 -17.56
C ASP A 273 14.55 -1.80 -18.87
N SER A 274 14.85 -2.48 -20.00
CA SER A 274 14.81 -1.87 -21.34
C SER A 274 13.40 -1.45 -21.75
N ASP A 275 12.39 -2.30 -21.55
CA ASP A 275 11.00 -1.97 -21.88
C ASP A 275 10.44 -0.88 -20.95
N LEU A 276 10.77 -0.90 -19.67
CA LEU A 276 10.42 0.18 -18.74
C LEU A 276 11.06 1.51 -19.11
N SER A 277 12.32 1.49 -19.53
CA SER A 277 13.03 2.68 -20.06
C SER A 277 12.37 3.19 -21.34
N ALA A 278 11.99 2.29 -22.24
CA ALA A 278 11.29 2.62 -23.47
C ALA A 278 9.93 3.30 -23.21
N MET A 279 9.13 2.73 -22.31
CA MET A 279 7.86 3.32 -21.87
C MET A 279 8.08 4.70 -21.22
N GLY A 280 9.11 4.82 -20.38
CA GLY A 280 9.50 6.08 -19.76
C GLY A 280 9.83 7.15 -20.80
N GLU A 281 10.66 6.83 -21.81
CA GLU A 281 10.99 7.74 -22.92
C GLU A 281 9.75 8.15 -23.70
N TYR A 282 8.89 7.20 -24.06
CA TYR A 282 7.66 7.50 -24.79
C TYR A 282 6.75 8.45 -24.02
N LEU A 283 6.37 8.09 -22.79
CA LEU A 283 5.40 8.84 -21.98
C LEU A 283 5.91 10.23 -21.57
N SER A 284 7.20 10.37 -21.25
CA SER A 284 7.79 11.65 -20.86
C SER A 284 7.92 12.65 -22.03
N THR A 285 7.87 12.17 -23.27
CA THR A 285 7.97 13.01 -24.48
C THR A 285 6.61 13.36 -25.10
N LEU A 286 5.50 12.79 -24.59
CA LEU A 286 4.18 13.19 -25.04
C LEU A 286 3.92 14.66 -24.67
N PRO A 287 3.31 15.47 -25.56
CA PRO A 287 2.99 16.85 -25.22
C PRO A 287 2.09 16.91 -23.97
N PRO A 288 2.40 17.78 -22.99
CA PRO A 288 1.59 17.91 -21.80
C PRO A 288 0.18 18.40 -22.15
N ASN A 289 -0.83 17.98 -21.37
CA ASN A 289 -2.16 18.55 -21.44
C ASN A 289 -2.32 19.69 -20.42
N ALA A 290 -3.50 20.29 -20.32
CA ALA A 290 -3.75 21.39 -19.39
C ALA A 290 -3.51 20.97 -17.92
N GLU A 291 -3.84 19.73 -17.56
CA GLU A 291 -3.63 19.22 -16.21
C GLU A 291 -2.15 19.06 -15.89
N THR A 292 -1.39 18.32 -16.72
CA THR A 292 0.04 18.11 -16.48
C THR A 292 0.89 19.37 -16.65
N SER A 293 0.44 20.33 -17.45
CA SER A 293 1.08 21.66 -17.54
C SER A 293 0.92 22.47 -16.25
N ALA A 294 -0.18 22.29 -15.53
CA ALA A 294 -0.41 22.93 -14.24
C ALA A 294 0.39 22.27 -13.09
N ILE A 295 0.62 20.96 -13.19
CA ILE A 295 1.33 20.13 -12.18
C ILE A 295 2.85 20.14 -12.44
N LYS A 296 3.46 21.26 -12.77
CA LYS A 296 4.93 21.32 -12.85
C LYS A 296 5.51 21.15 -11.45
N PRO A 297 6.64 20.39 -11.31
CA PRO A 297 7.33 20.25 -10.03
C PRO A 297 7.57 21.63 -9.42
N LYS A 298 6.99 21.89 -8.28
CA LYS A 298 7.13 23.13 -7.54
C LYS A 298 7.93 22.87 -6.29
N THR A 299 8.64 23.89 -5.84
CA THR A 299 9.25 23.84 -4.52
C THR A 299 8.14 23.59 -3.49
N VAL A 300 8.25 22.48 -2.75
CA VAL A 300 7.31 22.19 -1.67
C VAL A 300 7.35 23.33 -0.66
N VAL A 301 6.23 24.03 -0.53
CA VAL A 301 6.11 25.18 0.35
C VAL A 301 5.81 24.67 1.76
N LYS A 302 6.59 25.14 2.75
CA LYS A 302 6.29 24.84 4.15
C LYS A 302 4.90 25.39 4.51
N VAL A 303 4.03 24.53 5.00
CA VAL A 303 2.71 24.97 5.50
C VAL A 303 2.91 25.87 6.74
N GLN A 304 2.12 26.93 6.81
CA GLN A 304 2.18 27.83 7.98
C GLN A 304 1.52 27.17 9.18
N ASP A 305 2.04 27.44 10.38
CA ASP A 305 1.48 26.92 11.63
C ASP A 305 -0.01 27.28 11.79
N ASN A 306 -0.41 28.48 11.35
CA ASN A 306 -1.82 28.89 11.36
C ASN A 306 -2.70 28.00 10.46
N ASP A 307 -2.24 27.63 9.29
CA ASP A 307 -2.98 26.73 8.40
C ASP A 307 -3.11 25.33 9.01
N LEU A 308 -2.02 24.82 9.60
CA LEU A 308 -1.96 23.47 10.14
C LEU A 308 -2.72 23.34 11.47
N TYR A 309 -2.53 24.32 12.38
CA TYR A 309 -3.00 24.21 13.76
C TYR A 309 -4.21 25.10 14.10
N LYS A 310 -4.60 26.03 13.22
CA LYS A 310 -5.75 26.94 13.44
C LYS A 310 -6.89 26.74 12.43
N THR A 311 -6.87 25.67 11.67
CA THR A 311 -7.96 25.28 10.77
C THR A 311 -8.48 23.89 11.10
N ARG A 312 -9.77 23.64 10.83
CA ARG A 312 -10.38 22.34 11.06
C ARG A 312 -9.74 21.25 10.19
N GLY A 313 -9.51 21.55 8.90
CA GLY A 313 -8.86 20.64 7.96
C GLY A 313 -7.42 20.33 8.36
N GLY A 314 -6.65 21.34 8.82
CA GLY A 314 -5.28 21.16 9.30
C GLY A 314 -5.20 20.28 10.55
N LEU A 315 -6.03 20.53 11.56
CA LEU A 315 -6.09 19.69 12.77
C LEU A 315 -6.61 18.28 12.48
N GLY A 316 -7.56 18.13 11.56
CA GLY A 316 -7.99 16.83 11.06
C GLY A 316 -6.85 16.08 10.39
N TYR A 317 -6.08 16.77 9.55
CA TYR A 317 -4.88 16.21 8.93
C TYR A 317 -3.84 15.76 9.97
N VAL A 318 -3.55 16.59 10.98
CA VAL A 318 -2.63 16.25 12.08
C VAL A 318 -3.09 14.98 12.80
N GLN A 319 -4.39 14.86 13.08
CA GLN A 319 -4.94 13.73 13.81
C GLN A 319 -4.94 12.43 13.00
N PHE A 320 -5.26 12.47 11.69
CA PHE A 320 -5.53 11.26 10.93
C PHE A 320 -4.46 10.90 9.90
N CYS A 321 -3.69 11.86 9.42
CA CYS A 321 -2.83 11.69 8.25
C CYS A 321 -1.33 11.92 8.54
N ALA A 322 -0.99 12.91 9.39
CA ALA A 322 0.38 13.39 9.56
C ALA A 322 1.35 12.34 10.13
N THR A 323 0.86 11.33 10.86
CA THR A 323 1.71 10.24 11.40
C THR A 323 2.44 9.49 10.28
N CYS A 324 1.78 9.30 9.13
CA CYS A 324 2.36 8.62 7.96
C CYS A 324 2.85 9.63 6.91
N HIS A 325 2.00 10.60 6.54
CA HIS A 325 2.29 11.55 5.46
C HIS A 325 3.10 12.76 5.91
N GLN A 326 3.42 12.86 7.19
CA GLN A 326 4.20 13.92 7.83
C GLN A 326 3.51 15.29 7.78
N VAL A 327 3.89 16.21 8.68
CA VAL A 327 3.31 17.57 8.74
C VAL A 327 3.65 18.43 7.51
N ASP A 328 4.74 18.10 6.83
CA ASP A 328 5.19 18.76 5.59
C ASP A 328 4.61 18.14 4.32
N GLY A 329 3.78 17.11 4.45
CA GLY A 329 3.15 16.42 3.33
C GLY A 329 4.10 15.61 2.44
N ARG A 330 5.38 15.46 2.81
CA ARG A 330 6.39 14.76 1.99
C ARG A 330 6.35 13.25 2.12
N GLY A 331 5.60 12.74 3.10
CA GLY A 331 5.56 11.31 3.35
C GLY A 331 6.94 10.73 3.66
N MET A 332 7.19 9.54 3.17
CA MET A 332 8.48 8.88 3.30
C MET A 332 8.68 7.90 2.14
N ASP A 333 9.77 8.10 1.39
CA ASP A 333 10.11 7.22 0.25
C ASP A 333 10.06 5.74 0.66
N LYS A 334 9.50 4.90 -0.20
CA LYS A 334 9.25 3.45 -0.05
C LYS A 334 8.14 3.08 0.95
N PHE A 335 7.71 3.96 1.85
CA PHE A 335 6.76 3.63 2.92
C PHE A 335 5.43 4.35 2.73
N PHE A 336 5.46 5.66 2.68
CA PHE A 336 4.27 6.50 2.63
C PHE A 336 4.41 7.54 1.52
N PRO A 337 3.45 7.61 0.57
CA PRO A 337 3.55 8.55 -0.54
C PRO A 337 3.58 9.99 -0.06
N PRO A 338 4.27 10.88 -0.79
CA PRO A 338 4.09 12.31 -0.61
C PRO A 338 2.66 12.70 -1.00
N LEU A 339 2.11 13.68 -0.29
CA LEU A 339 0.87 14.37 -0.66
C LEU A 339 1.18 15.75 -1.28
N ALA A 340 2.34 16.32 -0.92
CA ALA A 340 2.90 17.50 -1.57
C ALA A 340 3.40 17.10 -2.96
N ASP A 341 3.09 17.89 -3.97
CA ASP A 341 3.47 17.67 -5.38
C ASP A 341 3.03 16.31 -5.97
N ASN A 342 1.97 15.73 -5.41
CA ASN A 342 1.40 14.47 -5.86
C ASN A 342 0.35 14.73 -6.96
N SER A 343 0.50 14.09 -8.11
CA SER A 343 -0.36 14.30 -9.27
C SER A 343 -1.82 13.92 -9.01
N SER A 344 -2.09 12.83 -8.30
CA SER A 344 -3.46 12.46 -7.95
C SER A 344 -4.11 13.47 -6.98
N VAL A 345 -3.32 14.02 -6.05
CA VAL A 345 -3.79 15.05 -5.12
C VAL A 345 -4.14 16.36 -5.86
N GLN A 346 -3.36 16.68 -6.90
CA GLN A 346 -3.52 17.92 -7.68
C GLN A 346 -4.45 17.77 -8.88
N SER A 347 -4.86 16.54 -9.23
CA SER A 347 -5.79 16.32 -10.34
C SER A 347 -7.08 17.15 -10.17
N LYS A 348 -7.65 17.63 -11.27
CA LYS A 348 -8.94 18.33 -11.25
C LYS A 348 -10.06 17.45 -10.71
N ASP A 349 -10.03 16.16 -11.03
CA ASP A 349 -10.98 15.18 -10.51
C ASP A 349 -10.48 14.62 -9.16
N PRO A 350 -11.14 14.92 -8.02
CA PRO A 350 -10.74 14.46 -6.70
C PRO A 350 -11.16 13.03 -6.38
N THR A 351 -11.87 12.35 -7.28
CA THR A 351 -12.53 11.05 -7.01
C THR A 351 -11.57 10.02 -6.41
N SER A 352 -10.38 9.84 -6.98
CA SER A 352 -9.42 8.86 -6.47
C SER A 352 -8.89 9.19 -5.07
N VAL A 353 -8.63 10.46 -4.79
CA VAL A 353 -8.18 10.90 -3.45
C VAL A 353 -9.29 10.68 -2.42
N ILE A 354 -10.52 11.00 -2.77
CA ILE A 354 -11.69 10.77 -1.91
C ILE A 354 -11.88 9.26 -1.69
N HIS A 355 -11.83 8.46 -2.77
CA HIS A 355 -12.04 7.02 -2.71
C HIS A 355 -11.00 6.35 -1.81
N VAL A 356 -9.69 6.64 -1.99
CA VAL A 356 -8.65 6.02 -1.17
C VAL A 356 -8.74 6.41 0.31
N VAL A 357 -9.17 7.63 0.63
CA VAL A 357 -9.40 8.06 2.01
C VAL A 357 -10.60 7.33 2.62
N LEU A 358 -11.67 7.13 1.85
CA LEU A 358 -12.86 6.42 2.31
C LEU A 358 -12.61 4.92 2.52
N SER A 359 -12.01 4.25 1.53
CA SER A 359 -11.87 2.78 1.53
C SER A 359 -10.58 2.27 2.18
N GLY A 360 -9.56 3.13 2.31
CA GLY A 360 -8.20 2.68 2.57
C GLY A 360 -7.62 1.91 1.39
N TRP A 361 -6.33 1.62 1.42
CA TRP A 361 -5.70 0.78 0.39
C TRP A 361 -4.37 0.20 0.85
N LYS A 362 -3.94 -0.91 0.22
CA LYS A 362 -2.58 -1.45 0.37
C LYS A 362 -1.75 -1.15 -0.86
N SER A 363 -0.50 -0.75 -0.67
CA SER A 363 0.46 -0.61 -1.77
C SER A 363 0.76 -1.97 -2.44
N ALA A 364 1.28 -1.93 -3.66
CA ALA A 364 1.66 -3.16 -4.36
C ALA A 364 2.82 -3.88 -3.65
N GLU A 365 2.71 -5.21 -3.55
CA GLU A 365 3.86 -6.07 -3.25
C GLU A 365 4.59 -6.37 -4.54
N THR A 366 5.89 -6.07 -4.55
CA THR A 366 6.75 -6.30 -5.72
C THR A 366 8.06 -6.97 -5.30
N LYS A 367 8.82 -7.46 -6.28
CA LYS A 367 10.17 -8.01 -6.04
C LYS A 367 11.10 -7.00 -5.35
N GLN A 368 10.89 -5.70 -5.59
CA GLN A 368 11.66 -4.60 -4.98
C GLN A 368 11.04 -4.09 -3.66
N ALA A 369 9.73 -4.16 -3.52
CA ALA A 369 8.97 -3.78 -2.33
C ALA A 369 8.20 -5.00 -1.82
N LYS A 370 8.90 -5.89 -1.13
CA LYS A 370 8.37 -7.20 -0.66
C LYS A 370 7.27 -7.08 0.39
N ARG A 371 6.96 -5.88 0.86
CA ARG A 371 5.94 -5.64 1.87
C ARG A 371 5.01 -4.53 1.42
N ALA A 372 3.72 -4.82 1.41
CA ALA A 372 2.68 -3.81 1.24
C ALA A 372 2.48 -3.00 2.52
N PHE A 373 2.30 -1.69 2.36
CA PHE A 373 1.92 -0.79 3.45
C PHE A 373 0.46 -0.39 3.28
N GLY A 374 -0.30 -0.48 4.38
CA GLY A 374 -1.73 -0.16 4.39
C GLY A 374 -1.98 1.31 4.76
N MET A 375 -2.84 1.96 4.00
CA MET A 375 -3.52 3.19 4.41
C MET A 375 -4.87 2.80 5.00
N PRO A 376 -5.18 3.16 6.26
CA PRO A 376 -6.47 2.86 6.87
C PRO A 376 -7.63 3.54 6.14
N ASN A 377 -8.83 2.96 6.21
CA ASN A 377 -10.04 3.63 5.77
C ASN A 377 -10.54 4.63 6.83
N TYR A 378 -11.10 5.72 6.37
CA TYR A 378 -11.69 6.76 7.23
C TYR A 378 -13.19 6.92 6.99
N SER A 379 -13.87 5.85 6.58
CA SER A 379 -15.32 5.83 6.32
C SER A 379 -16.17 6.26 7.52
N GLY A 380 -15.64 6.13 8.73
CA GLY A 380 -16.31 6.57 9.97
C GLY A 380 -16.27 8.08 10.24
N LEU A 381 -15.55 8.87 9.43
CA LEU A 381 -15.60 10.34 9.50
C LEU A 381 -16.80 10.85 8.72
N SER A 382 -17.37 11.99 9.16
CA SER A 382 -18.45 12.67 8.43
C SER A 382 -17.96 13.21 7.09
N ASP A 383 -18.88 13.38 6.15
CA ASP A 383 -18.54 13.92 4.83
C ASP A 383 -17.97 15.35 4.94
N GLN A 384 -18.41 16.12 5.94
CA GLN A 384 -17.87 17.46 6.22
C GLN A 384 -16.44 17.42 6.72
N GLU A 385 -16.13 16.54 7.70
CA GLU A 385 -14.75 16.37 8.21
C GLU A 385 -13.80 15.93 7.09
N LEU A 386 -14.23 14.97 6.27
CA LEU A 386 -13.42 14.50 5.14
C LEU A 386 -13.21 15.59 4.09
N ALA A 387 -14.25 16.39 3.78
CA ALA A 387 -14.13 17.50 2.86
C ALA A 387 -13.11 18.54 3.35
N GLU A 388 -13.12 18.87 4.64
CA GLU A 388 -12.15 19.80 5.26
C GLU A 388 -10.72 19.26 5.18
N ILE A 389 -10.51 17.97 5.49
CA ILE A 389 -9.19 17.32 5.45
C ILE A 389 -8.67 17.19 4.02
N VAL A 390 -9.49 16.69 3.09
CA VAL A 390 -9.10 16.51 1.69
C VAL A 390 -8.84 17.86 1.03
N SER A 391 -9.64 18.89 1.31
CA SER A 391 -9.38 20.26 0.84
C SER A 391 -8.05 20.79 1.34
N PHE A 392 -7.72 20.57 2.63
CA PHE A 392 -6.41 20.93 3.19
C PHE A 392 -5.29 20.26 2.40
N VAL A 393 -5.36 18.95 2.18
CA VAL A 393 -4.35 18.18 1.44
C VAL A 393 -4.19 18.70 0.00
N ARG A 394 -5.29 19.01 -0.68
CA ARG A 394 -5.27 19.46 -2.07
C ARG A 394 -4.79 20.89 -2.29
N THR A 395 -4.81 21.72 -1.24
CA THR A 395 -4.50 23.17 -1.35
C THR A 395 -3.23 23.60 -0.61
N LYS A 396 -2.59 22.72 0.17
CA LYS A 396 -1.40 23.07 0.96
C LYS A 396 -0.10 22.52 0.37
N TRP A 397 1.02 22.90 0.92
CA TRP A 397 2.39 22.56 0.49
C TRP A 397 2.75 22.96 -0.95
N GLY A 398 2.00 23.87 -1.56
CA GLY A 398 2.17 24.26 -2.97
C GLY A 398 1.25 23.50 -3.93
N ASN A 399 0.43 22.57 -3.44
CA ASN A 399 -0.62 21.93 -4.23
C ASN A 399 -1.64 22.97 -4.72
N GLN A 400 -2.19 22.73 -5.91
CA GLN A 400 -3.12 23.63 -6.61
C GLN A 400 -4.45 22.95 -6.99
N GLY A 401 -4.77 21.83 -6.32
CA GLY A 401 -6.05 21.17 -6.50
C GLY A 401 -7.17 22.02 -5.90
N ASP A 402 -8.37 21.96 -6.49
CA ASP A 402 -9.55 22.65 -5.95
C ASP A 402 -9.99 22.04 -4.61
N PRO A 403 -10.52 22.83 -3.68
CA PRO A 403 -11.19 22.31 -2.49
C PRO A 403 -12.32 21.37 -2.87
N VAL A 404 -12.62 20.42 -2.01
CA VAL A 404 -13.73 19.48 -2.18
C VAL A 404 -14.87 19.78 -1.22
N THR A 405 -16.10 19.44 -1.62
CA THR A 405 -17.31 19.65 -0.84
C THR A 405 -17.78 18.36 -0.17
N ALA A 406 -18.57 18.48 0.90
CA ALA A 406 -19.21 17.31 1.53
C ALA A 406 -20.13 16.55 0.54
N LYS A 407 -20.69 17.22 -0.47
CA LYS A 407 -21.51 16.60 -1.52
C LYS A 407 -20.67 15.67 -2.42
N GLU A 408 -19.44 16.06 -2.76
CA GLU A 408 -18.52 15.22 -3.55
C GLU A 408 -18.07 14.01 -2.74
N ILE A 409 -17.76 14.17 -1.46
CA ILE A 409 -17.45 13.04 -0.56
C ILE A 409 -18.62 12.06 -0.53
N LYS A 410 -19.84 12.56 -0.29
CA LYS A 410 -21.06 11.74 -0.26
C LYS A 410 -21.27 10.98 -1.57
N LYS A 411 -21.11 11.68 -2.71
CA LYS A 411 -21.25 11.04 -4.03
C LYS A 411 -20.31 9.86 -4.20
N VAL A 412 -19.00 10.03 -3.91
CA VAL A 412 -18.03 8.94 -4.03
C VAL A 412 -18.36 7.80 -3.07
N ARG A 413 -18.78 8.09 -1.82
CA ARG A 413 -19.21 7.08 -0.85
C ARG A 413 -20.39 6.23 -1.38
N GLU A 414 -21.35 6.87 -2.06
CA GLU A 414 -22.49 6.20 -2.70
C GLU A 414 -22.03 5.38 -3.92
N ASP A 415 -21.21 5.96 -4.79
CA ASP A 415 -20.68 5.31 -6.01
C ASP A 415 -19.91 3.99 -5.69
N ILE A 416 -19.17 3.95 -4.56
CA ILE A 416 -18.44 2.75 -4.14
C ILE A 416 -19.25 1.84 -3.22
N ALA A 417 -20.51 2.14 -2.97
CA ALA A 417 -21.41 1.38 -2.09
C ALA A 417 -20.77 1.04 -0.72
N LEU A 418 -19.97 1.97 -0.17
CA LEU A 418 -19.22 1.75 1.05
C LEU A 418 -20.14 1.76 2.27
N LYS A 419 -20.15 0.64 2.99
CA LYS A 419 -20.81 0.57 4.30
C LYS A 419 -19.92 1.29 5.34
N PRO A 420 -20.50 2.20 6.15
CA PRO A 420 -19.75 2.80 7.25
C PRO A 420 -19.19 1.72 8.18
N ASN A 421 -18.00 1.96 8.73
CA ASN A 421 -17.47 1.12 9.78
C ASN A 421 -18.39 1.16 11.01
N GLU A 422 -18.53 0.03 11.71
CA GLU A 422 -19.19 0.00 13.00
C GLU A 422 -18.54 1.02 13.95
N PRO A 423 -19.34 1.79 14.71
CA PRO A 423 -18.80 2.77 15.64
C PRO A 423 -17.87 2.11 16.65
N SER A 424 -16.65 2.64 16.78
CA SER A 424 -15.72 2.18 17.80
C SER A 424 -16.26 2.45 19.20
N LYS A 425 -16.17 1.46 20.10
CA LYS A 425 -16.44 1.66 21.53
C LYS A 425 -15.41 2.58 22.20
N PHE A 426 -14.27 2.78 21.58
CA PHE A 426 -13.23 3.74 21.99
C PHE A 426 -13.47 5.06 21.28
N VAL A 427 -14.21 5.95 21.94
CA VAL A 427 -14.54 7.28 21.39
C VAL A 427 -13.37 8.23 21.65
N VAL A 428 -12.91 8.87 20.58
CA VAL A 428 -11.75 9.77 20.60
C VAL A 428 -12.21 11.20 20.27
N PRO A 429 -11.86 12.19 21.11
CA PRO A 429 -12.12 13.59 20.80
C PRO A 429 -11.44 14.02 19.49
N ARG A 430 -12.13 14.85 18.73
CA ARG A 430 -11.60 15.44 17.50
C ARG A 430 -10.66 16.60 17.83
N PHE A 431 -9.47 16.63 17.22
CA PHE A 431 -8.54 17.76 17.41
C PHE A 431 -9.15 19.07 16.93
N ALA A 432 -9.93 19.03 15.84
CA ALA A 432 -10.66 20.19 15.35
C ALA A 432 -11.64 20.80 16.38
N ALA A 433 -12.13 20.01 17.34
CA ALA A 433 -12.98 20.52 18.42
C ALA A 433 -12.23 21.42 19.43
N MET A 434 -10.91 21.37 19.47
CA MET A 434 -10.13 22.28 20.30
C MET A 434 -10.30 23.75 19.90
N LEU A 435 -10.54 24.02 18.61
CA LEU A 435 -10.72 25.39 18.09
C LEU A 435 -11.92 26.12 18.70
N THR A 436 -12.92 25.40 19.21
CA THR A 436 -14.11 25.99 19.84
C THR A 436 -13.96 26.20 21.35
N ARG A 437 -12.81 25.84 21.92
CA ARG A 437 -12.55 25.97 23.37
C ARG A 437 -11.98 27.35 23.70
N PRO A 438 -12.33 27.94 24.84
CA PRO A 438 -11.77 29.25 25.27
C PRO A 438 -10.23 29.26 25.38
N ASN A 439 -9.63 28.09 25.69
CA ASN A 439 -8.18 27.93 25.83
C ASN A 439 -7.54 27.18 24.64
N ALA A 440 -8.08 27.35 23.43
CA ALA A 440 -7.65 26.65 22.21
C ALA A 440 -6.14 26.72 21.97
N ASP A 441 -5.52 27.90 22.09
CA ASP A 441 -4.08 28.08 21.90
C ASP A 441 -3.25 27.27 22.91
N GLN A 442 -3.69 27.16 24.17
CA GLN A 442 -3.04 26.35 25.18
C GLN A 442 -3.15 24.85 24.87
N LEU A 443 -4.32 24.40 24.42
CA LEU A 443 -4.57 22.99 24.02
C LEU A 443 -3.69 22.60 22.83
N ILE A 444 -3.64 23.45 21.82
CA ILE A 444 -2.81 23.24 20.62
C ILE A 444 -1.32 23.25 20.98
N TYR A 445 -0.89 24.16 21.84
CA TYR A 445 0.48 24.19 22.34
C TYR A 445 0.83 22.89 23.08
N GLY A 446 -0.06 22.40 23.94
CA GLY A 446 0.11 21.12 24.64
C GLY A 446 0.18 19.94 23.67
N MET A 447 -0.70 19.88 22.66
CA MET A 447 -0.68 18.86 21.61
C MET A 447 0.68 18.85 20.85
N ARG A 448 1.19 20.03 20.49
CA ARG A 448 2.48 20.17 19.82
C ARG A 448 3.64 19.71 20.70
N LEU A 449 3.63 20.08 22.00
CA LEU A 449 4.64 19.59 22.95
C LEU A 449 4.69 18.05 22.99
N MET A 450 3.54 17.37 22.86
CA MET A 450 3.49 15.90 22.82
C MET A 450 4.02 15.32 21.52
N ALA A 451 3.76 15.98 20.40
CA ALA A 451 4.15 15.52 19.06
C ALA A 451 5.61 15.89 18.70
N GLU A 452 6.05 17.08 19.14
CA GLU A 452 7.33 17.68 18.79
C GLU A 452 8.25 17.79 20.03
N THR A 453 8.13 16.86 21.00
CA THR A 453 8.70 16.96 22.35
C THR A 453 10.18 17.31 22.34
N LYS A 454 11.01 16.60 21.55
CA LYS A 454 12.45 16.87 21.47
C LYS A 454 12.76 18.26 20.90
N ALA A 455 12.04 18.68 19.88
CA ALA A 455 12.27 19.97 19.21
C ALA A 455 11.84 21.14 20.10
N MET A 456 10.74 20.98 20.86
CA MET A 456 10.19 22.05 21.71
C MET A 456 10.77 22.08 23.11
N LEU A 457 11.35 20.99 23.59
CA LEU A 457 11.92 20.81 24.93
C LEU A 457 13.34 20.21 24.86
N PRO A 458 14.27 20.81 24.09
CA PRO A 458 15.59 20.21 23.84
C PRO A 458 16.40 19.95 25.11
N ASP A 459 16.27 20.80 26.14
CA ASP A 459 17.00 20.70 27.41
C ASP A 459 16.40 19.67 28.37
N HIS A 460 15.17 19.24 28.13
CA HIS A 460 14.43 18.30 28.98
C HIS A 460 14.34 16.89 28.40
N VAL A 461 14.66 16.67 27.13
CA VAL A 461 14.63 15.35 26.46
C VAL A 461 16.05 14.89 26.19
N GLY A 462 16.47 13.80 26.82
CA GLY A 462 17.83 13.26 26.72
C GLY A 462 18.02 12.26 25.57
N ASP A 463 16.93 11.78 24.98
CA ASP A 463 16.93 10.89 23.81
C ASP A 463 16.38 11.60 22.56
N SER A 464 15.92 10.83 21.57
CA SER A 464 15.33 11.35 20.32
C SER A 464 13.84 11.03 20.17
N LEU A 465 13.19 10.61 21.26
CA LEU A 465 11.78 10.25 21.25
C LEU A 465 10.87 11.47 21.43
N THR A 466 9.62 11.29 21.10
CA THR A 466 8.52 12.19 21.46
C THR A 466 7.50 11.43 22.29
N CYS A 467 6.61 12.13 22.98
CA CYS A 467 5.53 11.45 23.70
C CYS A 467 4.70 10.58 22.74
N ASN A 468 4.53 11.03 21.48
CA ASN A 468 3.83 10.29 20.44
C ASN A 468 4.53 8.99 20.00
N SER A 469 5.80 8.77 20.35
CA SER A 469 6.49 7.50 20.07
C SER A 469 5.85 6.30 20.80
N CYS A 470 5.18 6.56 21.93
CA CYS A 470 4.43 5.54 22.69
C CYS A 470 2.93 5.86 22.77
N HIS A 471 2.58 7.14 22.87
CA HIS A 471 1.20 7.62 22.92
C HIS A 471 0.74 8.00 21.50
N LEU A 472 0.59 6.98 20.65
CA LEU A 472 0.41 7.15 19.21
C LEU A 472 -0.71 8.15 18.87
N VAL A 473 -0.47 8.94 17.81
CA VAL A 473 -1.42 9.93 17.28
C VAL A 473 -1.94 10.88 18.39
N GLY A 474 -1.02 11.49 19.15
CA GLY A 474 -1.40 12.40 20.23
C GLY A 474 -2.20 11.74 21.36
N GLY A 475 -1.98 10.46 21.60
CA GLY A 475 -2.69 9.71 22.67
C GLY A 475 -4.13 9.34 22.32
N THR A 476 -4.44 9.17 21.04
CA THR A 476 -5.79 8.84 20.55
C THR A 476 -5.93 7.42 20.00
N VAL A 477 -4.88 6.59 20.09
CA VAL A 477 -4.93 5.20 19.62
C VAL A 477 -5.20 4.25 20.79
N ALA A 478 -6.20 3.39 20.62
CA ALA A 478 -6.54 2.37 21.60
C ALA A 478 -5.32 1.45 21.87
N HIS A 479 -5.12 1.08 23.14
CA HIS A 479 -4.02 0.22 23.58
C HIS A 479 -2.59 0.74 23.29
N ALA A 480 -2.47 2.00 22.86
CA ALA A 480 -1.19 2.72 22.76
C ALA A 480 -1.03 3.73 23.91
N SER A 481 -1.38 3.35 25.11
CA SER A 481 -1.41 4.25 26.28
C SER A 481 -2.17 5.57 26.00
N PRO A 482 -3.42 5.53 25.53
CA PRO A 482 -4.13 6.75 25.16
C PRO A 482 -4.32 7.70 26.34
N TYR A 483 -4.45 9.00 26.03
CA TYR A 483 -4.76 10.02 27.04
C TYR A 483 -6.25 10.09 27.39
N VAL A 484 -7.11 9.42 26.61
CA VAL A 484 -8.56 9.41 26.79
C VAL A 484 -8.92 8.97 28.22
N GLY A 485 -9.48 9.89 29.00
CA GLY A 485 -9.88 9.68 30.39
C GLY A 485 -8.72 9.49 31.38
N LEU A 486 -7.47 9.75 30.98
CA LEU A 486 -6.31 9.48 31.83
C LEU A 486 -6.23 10.40 33.06
N SER A 487 -6.54 11.70 32.91
CA SER A 487 -6.46 12.67 33.99
C SER A 487 -7.38 12.34 35.18
N ALA A 488 -8.55 11.72 34.93
CA ALA A 488 -9.49 11.30 35.96
C ALA A 488 -8.96 10.21 36.91
N LEU A 489 -7.79 9.60 36.61
CA LEU A 489 -7.15 8.60 37.46
C LEU A 489 -6.25 9.19 38.55
N PHE A 490 -6.02 10.48 38.55
CA PHE A 490 -5.11 11.16 39.46
C PHE A 490 -5.86 12.14 40.39
N PRO A 491 -5.41 12.27 41.66
CA PRO A 491 -4.25 11.61 42.26
C PRO A 491 -4.44 10.12 42.48
N SER A 492 -3.34 9.33 42.38
CA SER A 492 -3.39 7.91 42.63
C SER A 492 -2.11 7.39 43.28
N TYR A 493 -2.23 6.26 44.02
CA TYR A 493 -1.07 5.57 44.55
C TYR A 493 -0.23 4.96 43.45
N ALA A 494 1.06 5.30 43.41
CA ALA A 494 2.02 4.77 42.48
C ALA A 494 2.96 3.77 43.19
N PRO A 495 2.77 2.44 43.02
CA PRO A 495 3.59 1.43 43.71
C PRO A 495 5.08 1.60 43.47
N ARG A 496 5.48 1.99 42.25
CA ARG A 496 6.86 2.25 41.91
C ARG A 496 7.48 3.40 42.70
N ALA A 497 6.69 4.44 42.98
CA ALA A 497 7.14 5.60 43.77
C ALA A 497 6.88 5.44 45.29
N GLY A 498 6.11 4.43 45.71
CA GLY A 498 5.73 4.18 47.09
C GLY A 498 4.86 5.27 47.71
N LYS A 499 4.19 6.10 46.91
CA LYS A 499 3.41 7.27 47.39
C LYS A 499 2.28 7.64 46.42
N ILE A 500 1.37 8.48 46.92
CA ILE A 500 0.35 9.12 46.07
C ILE A 500 1.05 10.19 45.21
N ILE A 501 0.75 10.17 43.91
CA ILE A 501 1.26 11.12 42.92
C ILE A 501 0.11 11.85 42.23
N ASP A 502 0.35 13.09 41.85
CA ASP A 502 -0.53 13.85 40.97
C ASP A 502 -0.23 13.58 39.49
N PHE A 503 -1.04 14.14 38.60
CA PHE A 503 -0.88 13.93 37.16
C PHE A 503 0.41 14.55 36.61
N LYS A 504 0.87 15.69 37.14
CA LYS A 504 2.15 16.35 36.77
C LYS A 504 3.35 15.48 37.16
N ASP A 505 3.28 14.82 38.34
CA ASP A 505 4.29 13.83 38.76
C ASP A 505 4.37 12.66 37.79
N ARG A 506 3.23 12.22 37.27
CA ARG A 506 3.18 11.14 36.26
C ARG A 506 3.85 11.55 34.95
N VAL A 507 3.60 12.78 34.46
CA VAL A 507 4.28 13.34 33.28
C VAL A 507 5.78 13.41 33.52
N ASN A 508 6.22 13.95 34.66
CA ASN A 508 7.63 14.04 35.03
C ASN A 508 8.29 12.66 35.19
N GLY A 509 7.53 11.67 35.60
CA GLY A 509 7.99 10.28 35.58
C GLY A 509 8.34 9.76 34.17
N CYS A 510 7.58 10.18 33.15
CA CYS A 510 7.89 9.88 31.75
C CYS A 510 9.11 10.66 31.25
N MET A 511 9.22 11.96 31.61
CA MET A 511 10.36 12.79 31.21
C MET A 511 11.69 12.17 31.67
N ARG A 512 11.76 11.71 32.92
CA ARG A 512 13.00 11.09 33.46
C ARG A 512 13.32 9.71 32.87
N ARG A 513 12.30 8.91 32.52
CA ARG A 513 12.48 7.51 32.12
C ARG A 513 12.32 7.30 30.62
N SER A 514 11.13 7.59 30.11
CA SER A 514 10.82 7.35 28.70
C SER A 514 11.52 8.32 27.76
N MET A 515 11.75 9.56 28.20
CA MET A 515 12.47 10.58 27.45
C MET A 515 13.94 10.70 27.88
N ASN A 516 14.41 9.81 28.78
CA ASN A 516 15.77 9.81 29.32
C ASN A 516 16.30 11.20 29.69
N GLY A 517 15.43 12.06 30.27
CA GLY A 517 15.65 13.49 30.39
C GLY A 517 15.42 14.05 31.77
N LYS A 518 15.15 15.35 31.84
CA LYS A 518 14.96 16.16 33.05
C LYS A 518 13.47 16.50 33.25
N VAL A 519 13.07 16.66 34.50
CA VAL A 519 11.71 17.09 34.87
C VAL A 519 11.39 18.50 34.41
N LEU A 520 10.13 18.75 34.13
CA LEU A 520 9.56 20.09 33.96
C LEU A 520 9.12 20.64 35.32
N GLU A 521 9.25 21.93 35.49
CA GLU A 521 8.63 22.62 36.62
C GLU A 521 7.11 22.44 36.57
N LYS A 522 6.50 22.09 37.74
CA LYS A 522 5.07 21.73 37.81
C LYS A 522 4.13 22.85 37.34
N ASN A 523 4.54 24.09 37.49
CA ASN A 523 3.76 25.27 37.12
C ASN A 523 4.28 25.95 35.84
N SER A 524 5.23 25.35 35.13
CA SER A 524 5.69 25.89 33.86
C SER A 524 4.56 25.92 32.84
N ARG A 525 4.67 26.85 31.90
CA ARG A 525 3.73 26.97 30.77
C ARG A 525 3.57 25.65 30.00
N GLU A 526 4.67 24.94 29.80
CA GLU A 526 4.76 23.67 29.08
C GLU A 526 3.99 22.57 29.81
N MET A 527 4.25 22.38 31.12
CA MET A 527 3.56 21.40 31.96
C MET A 527 2.05 21.68 32.00
N LEU A 528 1.67 22.94 32.17
CA LEU A 528 0.27 23.35 32.23
C LEU A 528 -0.44 23.12 30.89
N ALA A 529 0.25 23.37 29.76
CA ALA A 529 -0.32 23.11 28.43
C ALA A 529 -0.45 21.61 28.14
N MET A 530 0.56 20.80 28.48
CA MET A 530 0.50 19.33 28.32
C MET A 530 -0.65 18.73 29.14
N VAL A 531 -0.80 19.17 30.40
CA VAL A 531 -1.90 18.72 31.27
C VAL A 531 -3.25 19.16 30.72
N ALA A 532 -3.39 20.41 30.26
CA ALA A 532 -4.63 20.93 29.69
C ALA A 532 -5.03 20.12 28.43
N TYR A 533 -4.07 19.80 27.55
CA TYR A 533 -4.32 18.97 26.38
C TYR A 533 -4.81 17.57 26.78
N MET A 534 -4.12 16.90 27.70
CA MET A 534 -4.52 15.56 28.15
C MET A 534 -5.87 15.58 28.88
N ASP A 535 -6.17 16.66 29.61
CA ASP A 535 -7.46 16.87 30.29
C ASP A 535 -8.61 17.08 29.29
N ASN A 536 -8.32 17.74 28.15
CA ASN A 536 -9.28 17.89 27.06
C ASN A 536 -9.66 16.55 26.42
N MET A 537 -8.84 15.49 26.59
CA MET A 537 -9.14 14.13 26.14
C MET A 537 -10.09 13.40 27.12
N LYS A 538 -11.16 14.09 27.57
CA LYS A 538 -12.17 13.49 28.44
C LYS A 538 -12.92 12.38 27.73
N SER A 539 -13.36 11.41 28.52
CA SER A 539 -14.27 10.35 28.10
C SER A 539 -15.65 10.62 28.69
N ASP A 540 -16.69 10.32 27.94
CA ASP A 540 -18.09 10.34 28.43
C ASP A 540 -18.39 9.18 29.39
N VAL A 541 -17.41 8.32 29.64
CA VAL A 541 -17.51 7.20 30.58
C VAL A 541 -17.53 7.74 32.00
N LYS A 542 -18.51 7.28 32.78
CA LYS A 542 -18.65 7.71 34.19
C LYS A 542 -17.39 7.35 35.02
N PRO A 543 -17.02 8.17 36.01
CA PRO A 543 -15.92 7.84 36.91
C PRO A 543 -16.06 6.42 37.47
N GLY A 544 -14.96 5.66 37.49
CA GLY A 544 -14.93 4.28 37.97
C GLY A 544 -15.31 3.22 36.93
N GLN A 545 -15.88 3.60 35.80
CA GLN A 545 -16.16 2.65 34.71
C GLN A 545 -14.92 2.41 33.81
N PRO A 546 -14.72 1.18 33.33
CA PRO A 546 -13.60 0.89 32.43
C PRO A 546 -13.79 1.60 31.08
N ILE A 547 -12.73 2.30 30.62
CA ILE A 547 -12.71 2.90 29.30
C ILE A 547 -12.18 1.85 28.32
N PRO A 548 -12.96 1.44 27.30
CA PRO A 548 -12.51 0.51 26.27
C PRO A 548 -11.24 1.05 25.60
N GLY A 549 -10.26 0.20 25.35
CA GLY A 549 -9.01 0.59 24.68
C GLY A 549 -8.00 1.39 25.51
N ARG A 550 -8.31 1.70 26.79
CA ARG A 550 -7.37 2.40 27.69
C ARG A 550 -6.17 1.52 28.05
N GLY A 551 -5.04 2.17 28.29
CA GLY A 551 -3.78 1.52 28.69
C GLY A 551 -3.03 0.90 27.53
N ILE A 552 -2.18 -0.04 27.83
CA ILE A 552 -1.47 -0.88 26.87
C ILE A 552 -2.18 -2.22 26.90
N GLY A 553 -2.53 -2.82 25.81
CA GLY A 553 -3.29 -4.08 25.75
C GLY A 553 -2.91 -5.10 26.83
N LYS A 554 -3.41 -6.29 26.74
CA LYS A 554 -3.07 -7.36 27.70
C LYS A 554 -2.38 -8.51 26.98
N ILE A 555 -1.38 -9.08 27.63
CA ILE A 555 -0.72 -10.31 27.21
C ILE A 555 -0.44 -11.18 28.44
N SER A 556 -0.53 -12.49 28.32
CA SER A 556 -0.30 -13.40 29.44
C SER A 556 1.19 -13.49 29.78
N HIS A 557 1.52 -13.38 31.08
CA HIS A 557 2.87 -13.64 31.58
C HIS A 557 3.24 -15.15 31.56
N SER A 558 2.28 -16.04 31.25
CA SER A 558 2.57 -17.46 31.04
C SER A 558 3.23 -17.78 29.70
N VAL A 559 3.24 -16.83 28.77
CA VAL A 559 3.97 -16.99 27.49
C VAL A 559 5.46 -16.80 27.76
N ILE A 560 6.22 -17.86 27.60
CA ILE A 560 7.68 -17.85 27.84
C ILE A 560 8.38 -17.28 26.62
N PRO A 561 9.24 -16.24 26.79
CA PRO A 561 9.92 -15.61 25.66
C PRO A 561 11.04 -16.49 25.06
N ASP A 562 11.08 -16.56 23.72
CA ASP A 562 12.21 -17.07 22.93
C ASP A 562 12.90 -15.89 22.23
N VAL A 563 14.07 -15.51 22.74
CA VAL A 563 14.85 -14.37 22.21
C VAL A 563 15.38 -14.65 20.79
N ASN A 564 15.67 -15.91 20.44
CA ASN A 564 16.15 -16.27 19.11
C ASN A 564 15.02 -16.12 18.07
N ASN A 565 13.83 -16.63 18.38
CA ASN A 565 12.65 -16.37 17.55
C ASN A 565 12.32 -14.87 17.50
N GLY A 566 12.48 -14.16 18.63
CA GLY A 566 12.31 -12.70 18.71
C GLY A 566 13.22 -11.93 17.75
N LYS A 567 14.49 -12.35 17.62
CA LYS A 567 15.42 -11.79 16.63
C LYS A 567 14.94 -12.00 15.20
N GLN A 568 14.42 -13.20 14.89
CA GLN A 568 13.86 -13.48 13.56
C GLN A 568 12.62 -12.66 13.28
N VAL A 569 11.67 -12.60 14.22
CA VAL A 569 10.47 -11.74 14.11
C VAL A 569 10.84 -10.27 13.91
N TYR A 570 11.88 -9.80 14.64
CA TYR A 570 12.37 -8.44 14.48
C TYR A 570 12.86 -8.18 13.05
N LYS A 571 13.71 -9.04 12.54
CA LYS A 571 14.25 -8.94 11.17
C LYS A 571 13.13 -8.93 10.12
N ASP A 572 12.14 -9.82 10.28
CA ASP A 572 11.09 -10.01 9.29
C ASP A 572 10.00 -8.92 9.36
N GLN A 573 9.72 -8.38 10.55
CA GLN A 573 8.55 -7.53 10.78
C GLN A 573 8.87 -6.09 11.22
N CYS A 574 10.02 -5.84 11.83
CA CYS A 574 10.32 -4.58 12.52
C CYS A 574 11.47 -3.79 11.89
N ALA A 575 12.53 -4.50 11.45
CA ALA A 575 13.75 -3.88 10.93
C ALA A 575 13.51 -2.96 9.74
N VAL A 576 12.53 -3.28 8.90
CA VAL A 576 12.15 -2.46 7.73
C VAL A 576 11.84 -1.00 8.10
N CYS A 577 11.29 -0.76 9.31
CA CYS A 577 10.97 0.58 9.81
C CYS A 577 11.96 1.04 10.89
N HIS A 578 12.40 0.15 11.77
CA HIS A 578 13.22 0.53 12.92
C HIS A 578 14.73 0.34 12.72
N GLY A 579 15.15 -0.05 11.51
CA GLY A 579 16.55 -0.34 11.18
C GLY A 579 17.00 -1.73 11.67
N ASP A 580 18.05 -2.27 11.07
CA ASP A 580 18.54 -3.61 11.39
C ASP A 580 19.09 -3.72 12.82
N ASN A 581 19.60 -2.60 13.36
CA ASN A 581 20.14 -2.48 14.72
C ASN A 581 19.24 -1.62 15.63
N GLY A 582 17.96 -1.46 15.33
CA GLY A 582 17.00 -0.71 16.13
C GLY A 582 17.29 0.79 16.23
N GLU A 583 18.10 1.33 15.33
CA GLU A 583 18.54 2.72 15.28
C GLU A 583 17.45 3.70 14.84
N GLY A 584 16.33 3.17 14.33
CA GLY A 584 15.26 3.99 13.73
C GLY A 584 15.64 4.53 12.36
N ILE A 585 14.71 5.26 11.74
CA ILE A 585 14.94 5.91 10.43
C ILE A 585 14.76 7.42 10.57
N LYS A 586 15.78 8.17 10.12
CA LYS A 586 15.83 9.63 10.18
C LYS A 586 15.47 10.26 8.84
N ARG A 587 14.95 11.48 8.92
CA ARG A 587 14.86 12.43 7.81
C ARG A 587 16.19 13.11 7.56
N ALA A 588 16.25 13.87 6.47
CA ALA A 588 17.41 14.69 6.13
C ALA A 588 17.74 15.77 7.19
N ASP A 589 16.74 16.25 7.92
CA ASP A 589 16.89 17.22 9.01
C ASP A 589 17.34 16.59 10.35
N GLY A 590 17.56 15.27 10.36
CA GLY A 590 17.98 14.52 11.56
C GLY A 590 16.85 14.10 12.49
N SER A 591 15.60 14.53 12.27
CA SER A 591 14.44 14.07 13.02
C SER A 591 14.08 12.63 12.66
N PHE A 592 13.45 11.89 13.58
CA PHE A 592 13.05 10.51 13.34
C PHE A 592 11.64 10.43 12.73
N VAL A 593 11.51 9.62 11.68
CA VAL A 593 10.21 9.14 11.19
C VAL A 593 9.78 7.92 11.96
N PHE A 594 10.69 6.94 12.08
CA PHE A 594 10.50 5.78 12.92
C PHE A 594 11.49 5.83 14.07
N PRO A 595 11.00 5.74 15.32
CA PRO A 595 11.84 5.94 16.49
C PRO A 595 12.87 4.81 16.66
N PRO A 596 14.03 5.11 17.29
CA PRO A 596 14.95 4.07 17.72
C PRO A 596 14.34 3.24 18.86
N LEU A 597 14.56 1.93 18.83
CA LEU A 597 14.04 1.00 19.84
C LEU A 597 15.06 0.72 20.95
N TRP A 598 16.34 0.91 20.70
CA TRP A 598 17.42 0.78 21.68
C TRP A 598 18.59 1.71 21.36
N GLY A 599 19.66 1.64 22.14
CA GLY A 599 20.82 2.54 22.06
C GLY A 599 20.59 3.88 22.76
N ASN A 600 21.58 4.77 22.67
CA ASN A 600 21.60 6.04 23.40
C ASN A 600 20.52 7.05 22.99
N GLN A 601 19.90 6.85 21.84
CA GLN A 601 18.83 7.72 21.32
C GLN A 601 17.43 7.24 21.71
N SER A 602 17.31 6.19 22.53
CA SER A 602 16.06 5.58 22.96
C SER A 602 15.87 5.71 24.49
N PHE A 603 14.70 5.26 24.97
CA PHE A 603 14.34 5.29 26.39
C PHE A 603 15.31 4.49 27.28
N ASN A 604 15.45 4.88 28.55
CA ASN A 604 16.32 4.20 29.48
C ASN A 604 15.69 2.93 30.12
N ILE A 605 16.48 2.15 30.87
CA ILE A 605 16.02 0.90 31.50
C ILE A 605 14.84 1.10 32.46
N GLY A 606 14.64 2.32 33.00
CA GLY A 606 13.56 2.67 33.90
C GLY A 606 12.23 2.94 33.21
N ALA A 607 12.16 3.01 31.88
CA ALA A 607 10.92 3.23 31.15
C ALA A 607 9.93 2.07 31.35
N GLY A 608 8.63 2.37 31.37
CA GLY A 608 7.59 1.34 31.47
C GLY A 608 7.65 0.33 30.35
N ILE A 609 7.93 0.82 29.12
CA ILE A 609 8.06 0.02 27.90
C ILE A 609 9.36 -0.82 27.87
N ALA A 610 10.31 -0.61 28.79
CA ALA A 610 11.50 -1.44 28.91
C ALA A 610 11.20 -2.82 29.51
N LYS A 611 10.02 -3.05 30.08
CA LYS A 611 9.56 -4.34 30.59
C LYS A 611 9.02 -5.19 29.46
N THR A 612 9.40 -6.47 29.42
CA THR A 612 9.09 -7.39 28.32
C THR A 612 7.60 -7.49 28.04
N TYR A 613 6.78 -7.78 29.04
CA TYR A 613 5.34 -7.98 28.81
C TYR A 613 4.58 -6.69 28.56
N THR A 614 5.07 -5.55 29.09
CA THR A 614 4.52 -4.23 28.73
C THR A 614 4.81 -3.90 27.27
N ALA A 615 6.04 -4.14 26.82
CA ALA A 615 6.42 -3.97 25.41
C ALA A 615 5.66 -4.94 24.49
N ALA A 616 5.52 -6.21 24.89
CA ALA A 616 4.80 -7.23 24.14
C ALA A 616 3.32 -6.85 23.94
N ALA A 617 2.65 -6.38 24.98
CA ALA A 617 1.25 -5.93 24.89
C ALA A 617 1.09 -4.72 23.96
N PHE A 618 2.03 -3.77 24.00
CA PHE A 618 2.07 -2.64 23.08
C PHE A 618 2.28 -3.09 21.62
N VAL A 619 3.30 -3.92 21.40
CA VAL A 619 3.65 -4.42 20.06
C VAL A 619 2.50 -5.22 19.45
N LYS A 620 1.91 -6.16 20.22
CA LYS A 620 0.76 -6.94 19.76
C LYS A 620 -0.41 -6.07 19.30
N SER A 621 -0.70 -5.02 20.06
CA SER A 621 -1.86 -4.17 19.79
C SER A 621 -1.62 -3.14 18.68
N ASN A 622 -0.36 -2.73 18.44
CA ASN A 622 -0.07 -1.55 17.63
C ASN A 622 0.94 -1.77 16.50
N MET A 623 1.71 -2.86 16.52
CA MET A 623 2.78 -3.09 15.55
C MET A 623 2.66 -4.47 14.87
N PRO A 624 3.04 -4.62 13.61
CA PRO A 624 3.41 -3.56 12.66
C PRO A 624 2.20 -2.71 12.24
N MET A 625 2.35 -1.39 12.25
CA MET A 625 1.27 -0.47 11.83
C MET A 625 0.83 -0.70 10.37
N SER A 626 1.71 -1.20 9.52
CA SER A 626 1.44 -1.47 8.10
C SER A 626 0.41 -2.58 7.85
N ASN A 627 0.09 -3.40 8.85
CA ASN A 627 -0.89 -4.48 8.70
C ASN A 627 -2.33 -3.99 8.91
N THR A 628 -2.52 -2.77 9.37
CA THR A 628 -3.82 -2.22 9.73
C THR A 628 -4.47 -1.51 8.55
N MET A 629 -5.67 -1.95 8.15
CA MET A 629 -6.49 -1.35 7.09
C MET A 629 -7.71 -0.61 7.62
N SER A 630 -7.92 -0.63 8.94
CA SER A 630 -9.07 0.02 9.58
C SER A 630 -8.62 1.06 10.60
N PHE A 631 -9.40 2.12 10.74
CA PHE A 631 -9.25 3.09 11.82
C PHE A 631 -10.23 2.74 12.96
N PRO A 632 -9.83 2.89 14.23
CA PRO A 632 -8.53 3.37 14.72
C PRO A 632 -7.39 2.38 14.48
N LEU A 633 -6.19 2.90 14.21
CA LEU A 633 -4.95 2.13 14.18
C LEU A 633 -4.80 1.35 15.48
N GLY A 634 -4.28 0.13 15.44
CA GLY A 634 -4.01 -0.61 16.66
C GLY A 634 -4.33 -2.10 16.61
N GLN A 635 -4.03 -2.79 15.51
CA GLN A 635 -4.08 -4.26 15.44
C GLN A 635 -2.93 -4.77 14.57
N GLY A 636 -1.80 -5.06 15.21
CA GLY A 636 -0.55 -5.40 14.51
C GLY A 636 -0.49 -6.78 13.86
N GLY A 637 -1.41 -7.69 14.21
CA GLY A 637 -1.50 -9.03 13.60
C GLY A 637 -0.45 -10.04 14.09
N LEU A 638 0.36 -9.73 15.08
CA LEU A 638 1.29 -10.69 15.70
C LEU A 638 0.54 -11.65 16.65
N THR A 639 1.02 -12.89 16.75
CA THR A 639 0.58 -13.81 17.81
C THR A 639 1.12 -13.36 19.17
N ASP A 640 0.57 -13.89 20.27
CA ASP A 640 1.08 -13.61 21.62
C ASP A 640 2.55 -14.02 21.74
N GLN A 641 2.89 -15.19 21.23
CA GLN A 641 4.27 -15.70 21.24
C GLN A 641 5.20 -14.75 20.47
N GLN A 642 4.88 -14.40 19.24
CA GLN A 642 5.70 -13.47 18.43
C GLN A 642 5.88 -12.11 19.12
N ALA A 643 4.84 -11.57 19.74
CA ALA A 643 4.89 -10.30 20.43
C ALA A 643 5.78 -10.36 21.69
N VAL A 644 5.72 -11.47 22.46
CA VAL A 644 6.57 -11.67 23.65
C VAL A 644 8.01 -11.89 23.24
N ASP A 645 8.26 -12.71 22.23
CA ASP A 645 9.61 -13.01 21.73
C ASP A 645 10.34 -11.78 21.23
N VAL A 646 9.68 -10.99 20.35
CA VAL A 646 10.28 -9.78 19.82
C VAL A 646 10.44 -8.69 20.89
N ALA A 647 9.52 -8.59 21.85
CA ALA A 647 9.66 -7.69 22.99
C ALA A 647 10.86 -8.09 23.87
N ALA A 648 11.02 -9.37 24.18
CA ALA A 648 12.18 -9.86 24.90
C ALA A 648 13.49 -9.54 24.16
N TYR A 649 13.52 -9.72 22.84
CA TYR A 649 14.70 -9.40 22.03
C TYR A 649 15.06 -7.90 22.17
N PHE A 650 14.20 -6.97 21.79
CA PHE A 650 14.60 -5.55 21.73
C PHE A 650 14.66 -4.87 23.11
N THR A 651 13.87 -5.31 24.12
CA THR A 651 13.96 -4.70 25.45
C THR A 651 15.25 -5.04 26.16
N HIS A 652 15.94 -6.15 25.81
CA HIS A 652 17.21 -6.56 26.40
C HIS A 652 18.43 -5.98 25.67
N MET A 653 18.25 -5.30 24.56
CA MET A 653 19.33 -4.60 23.87
C MET A 653 19.90 -3.43 24.71
N PRO A 654 21.16 -3.03 24.49
CA PRO A 654 21.82 -1.96 25.21
C PRO A 654 21.03 -0.64 25.14
N ARG A 655 20.89 0.02 26.26
CA ARG A 655 20.19 1.32 26.39
C ARG A 655 20.70 2.10 27.61
N PRO A 656 20.41 3.41 27.75
CA PRO A 656 20.85 4.20 28.88
C PRO A 656 20.39 3.62 30.23
N ASP A 657 21.26 3.69 31.22
CA ASP A 657 20.91 3.35 32.61
C ASP A 657 19.97 4.41 33.22
N PHE A 658 19.33 4.05 34.31
CA PHE A 658 18.50 4.94 35.12
C PHE A 658 19.09 5.02 36.54
N PRO A 659 19.85 6.09 36.87
CA PRO A 659 20.53 6.19 38.16
C PRO A 659 19.60 6.10 39.37
N ASP A 660 18.39 6.66 39.27
CA ASP A 660 17.40 6.64 40.37
C ASP A 660 16.66 5.29 40.51
N LYS A 661 17.03 4.26 39.79
CA LYS A 661 16.40 2.92 39.84
C LYS A 661 16.37 2.32 41.26
N VAL A 662 17.35 2.64 42.09
CA VAL A 662 17.44 2.17 43.47
C VAL A 662 16.31 2.71 44.38
N LYS A 663 15.61 3.76 43.95
CA LYS A 663 14.48 4.36 44.68
C LYS A 663 13.13 3.77 44.28
N ASP A 664 13.13 2.91 43.26
CA ASP A 664 11.90 2.31 42.73
C ASP A 664 11.45 1.15 43.63
N TRP A 665 10.13 1.01 43.80
CA TRP A 665 9.46 0.00 44.62
C TRP A 665 9.94 -0.09 46.08
N PRO A 666 9.97 1.04 46.83
CA PRO A 666 10.49 1.06 48.21
C PRO A 666 9.68 0.13 49.14
N ASN A 667 8.43 -0.17 48.80
CA ASN A 667 7.52 -1.06 49.56
C ASN A 667 7.43 -2.46 48.97
N GLY A 668 8.35 -2.87 48.07
CA GLY A 668 8.27 -4.17 47.35
C GLY A 668 7.32 -4.14 46.15
N GLY A 669 7.04 -5.33 45.59
CA GLY A 669 6.13 -5.48 44.44
C GLY A 669 6.78 -5.07 43.10
N LYS A 670 8.09 -5.19 43.00
CA LYS A 670 8.82 -5.01 41.74
C LYS A 670 8.40 -6.10 40.75
N PRO A 671 8.02 -5.75 39.50
CA PRO A 671 7.69 -6.74 38.48
C PRO A 671 8.88 -7.62 38.10
N ASP A 672 8.62 -8.91 37.88
CA ASP A 672 9.67 -9.90 37.56
C ASP A 672 10.39 -9.59 36.23
N ASP A 673 9.71 -8.96 35.28
CA ASP A 673 10.25 -8.53 33.99
C ASP A 673 10.92 -7.13 34.02
N SER A 674 11.18 -6.59 35.21
CA SER A 674 11.93 -5.34 35.36
C SER A 674 13.38 -5.51 34.92
N ARG A 675 13.95 -4.49 34.24
CA ARG A 675 15.32 -4.51 33.70
C ARG A 675 16.43 -4.30 34.74
N TYR A 676 16.13 -4.13 36.01
CA TYR A 676 17.07 -3.91 37.11
C TYR A 676 16.52 -4.42 38.45
#